data_c9bb7d1dbec2c034009f74fbf796edce
#
_entry.id   c9bb7d1dbec2c034009f74fbf796edce
#
_cell.length_a   1.000
_cell.length_b   1.000
_cell.length_c   1.000
_cell.angle_alpha   90.00
_cell.angle_beta   90.00
_cell.angle_gamma   90.00
#
_symmetry.space_group_name_H-M   'P 1'
#
loop_
_entity.id
_entity.type
_entity.pdbx_description
1 polymer ?
#
loop_
_entity_poly.entity_id
_entity_poly.type
_entity_poly.pdbx_seq_one_letter_code
_entity_poly.pdbx_strand_id
1 'polypeptide(L)'
;MCGFCGIAIPRGSTRRLDRDLVERMNNTIAHRGPDGDGIFLQDGIGLGHRRLSIIDPALGAQPMSVRNGEVVMVYNGEVYNHPTLMPELQSAGVRYRTHCDTETILHLYEREGREMPRRLRGMFALAIWDARSRELLLARDRFGVKPLYYVHTSDGALYFASEIKALLAADAVRASLNLRAFPDYLANHGTCGDDTLFEGVKRLPPGRTLVWRDGAVRIDRYWSLSFSPANIDRRPDRVLIDEYRERFRESVRLRLMADVPLGMFLSGGIDSASITAMMSTLVDDPIMTFSVAFAEREANELAYARLVATRYRTDHHEVVVTPAEFFGALPTLVWHEDEPIAHPSSIALNFVSRLAAERVKVVLTGEGSDETLGGYGRYRYTVWNMALGRAAQGLTGALARRLGSALVEQLPRDSRWQARLRRTALSRPATLDDLYFDNFAVFDRRAIRALLSPAHRDSLGAIDPYAVAHDLLRTTDAGSVLNQLLYVDLFTYLHELLMKQDQMSMAASIESRVPFLDHPLVEFTATLPERLKLRGRTTKYILREAMRDFLPAEILSRGKMGFPVPIGRWFREAYRGIVDEFVLGERAAGRDLFDAQTVRTLVNEHAAGARDHAERLWALVNVEIWHRIFIDGESPDDVGVAAPALAAAR
;
A
#
# COMPACT_ATOMS: atom_id res chain seq x y z
N MET A 1 -9.32 -7.49 11.57
CA MET A 1 -9.28 -7.84 10.13
C MET A 1 -9.19 -9.35 9.97
N CYS A 2 -9.51 -9.82 8.77
CA CYS A 2 -9.64 -11.25 8.52
C CYS A 2 -8.81 -11.63 7.29
N GLY A 3 -8.75 -12.90 6.99
CA GLY A 3 -8.34 -13.42 5.71
C GLY A 3 -9.44 -14.28 5.13
N PHE A 4 -9.59 -14.29 3.83
CA PHE A 4 -10.50 -15.22 3.17
C PHE A 4 -9.94 -15.73 1.85
N CYS A 5 -10.47 -16.85 1.42
CA CYS A 5 -10.20 -17.46 0.13
C CYS A 5 -11.44 -18.16 -0.42
N GLY A 6 -11.42 -18.47 -1.70
CA GLY A 6 -12.50 -19.26 -2.27
C GLY A 6 -12.25 -19.67 -3.71
N ILE A 7 -13.12 -20.57 -4.17
CA ILE A 7 -13.09 -21.17 -5.50
C ILE A 7 -14.51 -21.26 -6.01
N ALA A 8 -14.76 -20.77 -7.23
CA ALA A 8 -16.00 -21.00 -7.98
C ALA A 8 -15.69 -21.77 -9.26
N ILE A 9 -16.43 -22.84 -9.52
CA ILE A 9 -16.27 -23.69 -10.69
C ILE A 9 -17.54 -23.73 -11.55
N PRO A 10 -17.42 -23.71 -12.90
CA PRO A 10 -18.57 -23.81 -13.79
C PRO A 10 -19.34 -25.14 -13.64
N ARG A 11 -20.59 -25.14 -14.06
CA ARG A 11 -21.36 -26.38 -14.15
C ARG A 11 -20.72 -27.38 -15.09
N GLY A 12 -20.68 -28.64 -14.68
CA GLY A 12 -20.09 -29.72 -15.49
C GLY A 12 -18.56 -29.71 -15.52
N SER A 13 -17.93 -28.87 -14.74
CA SER A 13 -16.45 -28.88 -14.57
C SER A 13 -15.99 -30.23 -14.02
N THR A 14 -14.87 -30.74 -14.52
CA THR A 14 -14.19 -31.93 -14.00
C THR A 14 -13.24 -31.59 -12.84
N ARG A 15 -13.12 -30.31 -12.47
CA ARG A 15 -12.30 -29.90 -11.33
C ARG A 15 -12.84 -30.46 -10.03
N ARG A 16 -11.95 -30.96 -9.22
CA ARG A 16 -12.28 -31.35 -7.86
C ARG A 16 -12.37 -30.12 -6.96
N LEU A 17 -13.49 -29.99 -6.27
CA LEU A 17 -13.70 -29.00 -5.22
C LEU A 17 -14.10 -29.77 -3.95
N ASP A 18 -13.20 -29.83 -3.00
CA ASP A 18 -13.40 -30.49 -1.73
C ASP A 18 -12.93 -29.62 -0.56
N ARG A 19 -13.21 -30.11 0.63
CA ARG A 19 -12.84 -29.42 1.87
C ARG A 19 -11.33 -29.26 2.01
N ASP A 20 -10.55 -30.30 1.67
CA ASP A 20 -9.08 -30.29 1.83
C ASP A 20 -8.44 -29.19 0.99
N LEU A 21 -8.95 -28.93 -0.21
CA LEU A 21 -8.48 -27.85 -1.07
C LEU A 21 -8.70 -26.48 -0.45
N VAL A 22 -9.93 -26.23 0.06
CA VAL A 22 -10.25 -24.95 0.72
C VAL A 22 -9.48 -24.80 2.04
N GLU A 23 -9.27 -25.89 2.79
CA GLU A 23 -8.46 -25.90 4.01
C GLU A 23 -7.00 -25.57 3.74
N ARG A 24 -6.39 -26.13 2.69
CA ARG A 24 -5.01 -25.78 2.31
C ARG A 24 -4.88 -24.28 2.03
N MET A 25 -5.80 -23.69 1.22
CA MET A 25 -5.82 -22.24 0.96
C MET A 25 -5.98 -21.44 2.26
N ASN A 26 -6.93 -21.82 3.10
CA ASN A 26 -7.28 -21.11 4.33
C ASN A 26 -6.16 -21.17 5.37
N ASN A 27 -5.40 -22.26 5.42
CA ASN A 27 -4.30 -22.43 6.35
C ASN A 27 -3.10 -21.52 6.05
N THR A 28 -2.83 -21.18 4.78
CA THR A 28 -1.73 -20.29 4.42
C THR A 28 -1.93 -18.85 4.92
N ILE A 29 -3.18 -18.47 5.21
CA ILE A 29 -3.55 -17.14 5.70
C ILE A 29 -3.99 -17.13 7.17
N ALA A 30 -3.63 -18.17 7.94
CA ALA A 30 -4.01 -18.30 9.36
C ALA A 30 -3.57 -17.13 10.24
N HIS A 31 -2.38 -16.54 9.94
CA HIS A 31 -1.85 -15.36 10.63
C HIS A 31 -2.77 -14.13 10.54
N ARG A 32 -3.63 -14.03 9.53
CA ARG A 32 -4.58 -12.91 9.39
C ARG A 32 -5.72 -12.97 10.39
N GLY A 33 -6.06 -14.16 10.86
CA GLY A 33 -7.20 -14.34 11.75
C GLY A 33 -7.02 -15.52 12.69
N PRO A 34 -6.30 -15.32 13.81
CA PRO A 34 -6.01 -16.40 14.77
C PRO A 34 -7.18 -16.76 15.69
N ASP A 35 -8.24 -15.93 15.73
CA ASP A 35 -9.35 -16.09 16.69
C ASP A 35 -10.41 -17.10 16.22
N GLY A 36 -10.40 -17.52 14.96
CA GLY A 36 -11.34 -18.51 14.45
C GLY A 36 -11.19 -18.76 12.95
N ASP A 37 -11.78 -19.85 12.52
CA ASP A 37 -11.85 -20.23 11.11
C ASP A 37 -13.24 -20.76 10.73
N GLY A 38 -13.51 -20.78 9.43
CA GLY A 38 -14.75 -21.34 8.89
C GLY A 38 -14.62 -21.71 7.43
N ILE A 39 -15.36 -22.76 7.05
CA ILE A 39 -15.42 -23.26 5.67
C ILE A 39 -16.87 -23.48 5.30
N PHE A 40 -17.22 -23.01 4.10
CA PHE A 40 -18.49 -23.30 3.44
C PHE A 40 -18.22 -24.01 2.12
N LEU A 41 -18.99 -25.09 1.87
CA LEU A 41 -18.93 -25.86 0.63
C LEU A 41 -20.34 -26.11 0.13
N GLN A 42 -20.57 -25.84 -1.14
CA GLN A 42 -21.77 -26.15 -1.87
C GLN A 42 -21.38 -26.53 -3.31
N ASP A 43 -22.31 -27.09 -4.09
CA ASP A 43 -22.05 -27.42 -5.48
C ASP A 43 -21.54 -26.20 -6.28
N GLY A 44 -20.33 -26.30 -6.75
CA GLY A 44 -19.65 -25.26 -7.55
C GLY A 44 -18.99 -24.11 -6.77
N ILE A 45 -19.03 -24.09 -5.42
CA ILE A 45 -18.41 -23.02 -4.61
C ILE A 45 -17.77 -23.55 -3.34
N GLY A 46 -16.57 -23.09 -3.04
CA GLY A 46 -15.89 -23.27 -1.75
C GLY A 46 -15.41 -21.93 -1.22
N LEU A 47 -15.69 -21.66 0.06
CA LEU A 47 -15.27 -20.43 0.75
C LEU A 47 -14.54 -20.80 2.03
N GLY A 48 -13.42 -20.16 2.30
CA GLY A 48 -12.64 -20.26 3.53
C GLY A 48 -12.47 -18.89 4.17
N HIS A 49 -12.46 -18.83 5.50
CA HIS A 49 -12.30 -17.60 6.26
C HIS A 49 -11.43 -17.81 7.49
N ARG A 50 -10.56 -16.83 7.79
CA ARG A 50 -9.79 -16.69 9.03
C ARG A 50 -10.16 -15.40 9.73
N ARG A 51 -10.58 -15.49 10.98
CA ARG A 51 -11.18 -14.39 11.74
C ARG A 51 -10.21 -13.77 12.74
N LEU A 52 -10.04 -12.45 12.67
CA LEU A 52 -9.61 -11.62 13.78
C LEU A 52 -10.86 -10.92 14.34
N SER A 53 -11.25 -11.27 15.56
CA SER A 53 -12.51 -10.82 16.16
C SER A 53 -12.37 -9.40 16.71
N ILE A 54 -13.08 -8.45 16.11
CA ILE A 54 -13.05 -7.01 16.46
C ILE A 54 -14.44 -6.52 16.81
N ILE A 55 -15.43 -6.75 15.93
CA ILE A 55 -16.84 -6.43 16.17
C ILE A 55 -17.60 -7.72 16.43
N ASP A 56 -18.43 -7.70 17.46
CA ASP A 56 -19.25 -8.84 17.94
C ASP A 56 -18.44 -10.14 17.99
N PRO A 57 -17.44 -10.24 18.91
CA PRO A 57 -16.58 -11.42 18.98
C PRO A 57 -17.36 -12.74 19.11
N ALA A 58 -18.52 -12.71 19.75
CA ALA A 58 -19.32 -13.90 20.02
C ALA A 58 -20.10 -14.39 18.79
N LEU A 59 -20.71 -13.50 18.01
CA LEU A 59 -21.68 -13.87 16.97
C LEU A 59 -21.24 -13.57 15.54
N GLY A 60 -20.17 -12.80 15.34
CA GLY A 60 -19.66 -12.38 14.02
C GLY A 60 -18.88 -13.46 13.26
N ALA A 61 -19.12 -14.76 13.48
CA ALA A 61 -18.43 -15.84 12.77
C ALA A 61 -18.71 -15.83 11.27
N GLN A 62 -17.71 -16.20 10.47
CA GLN A 62 -17.79 -16.29 9.01
C GLN A 62 -17.27 -17.65 8.53
N PRO A 63 -17.73 -18.16 7.37
CA PRO A 63 -18.69 -17.58 6.42
C PRO A 63 -20.07 -17.32 7.05
N MET A 64 -20.61 -16.10 6.82
CA MET A 64 -21.92 -15.72 7.33
C MET A 64 -22.98 -15.86 6.25
N SER A 65 -24.20 -16.28 6.63
CA SER A 65 -25.28 -16.52 5.65
C SER A 65 -26.62 -15.94 6.08
N VAL A 66 -27.43 -15.64 5.08
CA VAL A 66 -28.84 -15.29 5.20
C VAL A 66 -29.67 -16.23 4.31
N ARG A 67 -31.00 -16.15 4.40
CA ARG A 67 -31.95 -17.01 3.62
C ARG A 67 -31.62 -18.50 3.71
N ASN A 68 -31.42 -19.00 4.92
CA ASN A 68 -31.13 -20.41 5.15
C ASN A 68 -29.90 -20.94 4.37
N GLY A 69 -28.90 -20.10 4.13
CA GLY A 69 -27.67 -20.48 3.44
C GLY A 69 -27.68 -20.28 1.92
N GLU A 70 -28.75 -19.69 1.35
CA GLU A 70 -28.79 -19.37 -0.09
C GLU A 70 -27.85 -18.21 -0.47
N VAL A 71 -27.61 -17.25 0.45
CA VAL A 71 -26.67 -16.16 0.26
C VAL A 71 -25.62 -16.26 1.36
N VAL A 72 -24.36 -16.42 0.95
CA VAL A 72 -23.23 -16.64 1.87
C VAL A 72 -22.11 -15.66 1.54
N MET A 73 -21.48 -15.10 2.57
CA MET A 73 -20.39 -14.14 2.43
C MET A 73 -19.17 -14.49 3.27
N VAL A 74 -17.99 -14.22 2.70
CA VAL A 74 -16.73 -14.04 3.42
C VAL A 74 -16.22 -12.61 3.20
N TYR A 75 -15.66 -12.00 4.25
CA TYR A 75 -15.38 -10.59 4.30
C TYR A 75 -14.14 -10.28 5.14
N ASN A 76 -13.30 -9.42 4.61
CA ASN A 76 -12.14 -8.84 5.30
C ASN A 76 -12.27 -7.31 5.27
N GLY A 77 -12.56 -6.70 6.39
CA GLY A 77 -12.69 -5.24 6.44
C GLY A 77 -13.46 -4.72 7.65
N GLU A 78 -13.90 -3.46 7.51
CA GLU A 78 -14.72 -2.75 8.49
C GLU A 78 -15.62 -1.74 7.77
N VAL A 79 -16.93 -1.80 8.00
CA VAL A 79 -17.93 -0.87 7.45
C VAL A 79 -18.32 0.15 8.52
N TYR A 80 -17.65 1.28 8.51
CA TYR A 80 -17.75 2.33 9.54
C TYR A 80 -19.13 2.99 9.65
N ASN A 81 -19.96 2.94 8.61
CA ASN A 81 -21.34 3.42 8.66
C ASN A 81 -22.36 2.34 9.03
N HIS A 82 -21.91 1.16 9.46
CA HIS A 82 -22.79 0.12 10.01
C HIS A 82 -23.77 0.65 11.08
N PRO A 83 -23.34 1.46 12.09
CA PRO A 83 -24.25 1.99 13.10
C PRO A 83 -25.37 2.89 12.56
N THR A 84 -25.23 3.39 11.35
CA THR A 84 -26.29 4.18 10.66
C THR A 84 -27.16 3.28 9.78
N LEU A 85 -26.56 2.33 9.08
CA LEU A 85 -27.24 1.43 8.16
C LEU A 85 -28.12 0.40 8.89
N MET A 86 -27.70 -0.10 10.03
CA MET A 86 -28.45 -1.10 10.80
C MET A 86 -29.84 -0.59 11.21
N PRO A 87 -30.02 0.59 11.85
CA PRO A 87 -31.35 1.11 12.16
C PRO A 87 -32.20 1.39 10.91
N GLU A 88 -31.60 1.85 9.81
CA GLU A 88 -32.32 2.04 8.53
C GLU A 88 -32.91 0.72 8.04
N LEU A 89 -32.13 -0.35 8.03
CA LEU A 89 -32.55 -1.68 7.60
C LEU A 89 -33.59 -2.28 8.56
N GLN A 90 -33.42 -2.09 9.88
CA GLN A 90 -34.40 -2.55 10.88
C GLN A 90 -35.75 -1.84 10.69
N SER A 91 -35.73 -0.53 10.42
CA SER A 91 -36.96 0.25 10.14
C SER A 91 -37.66 -0.24 8.87
N ALA A 92 -36.92 -0.84 7.94
CA ALA A 92 -37.45 -1.47 6.74
C ALA A 92 -37.85 -2.95 6.94
N GLY A 93 -37.87 -3.43 8.19
CA GLY A 93 -38.36 -4.76 8.56
C GLY A 93 -37.30 -5.86 8.64
N VAL A 94 -36.01 -5.53 8.48
CA VAL A 94 -34.91 -6.49 8.62
C VAL A 94 -34.71 -6.86 10.09
N ARG A 95 -34.54 -8.16 10.36
CA ARG A 95 -34.25 -8.67 11.71
C ARG A 95 -32.79 -9.14 11.75
N TYR A 96 -32.02 -8.53 12.63
CA TYR A 96 -30.63 -8.89 12.88
C TYR A 96 -30.50 -9.99 13.92
N ARG A 97 -29.50 -10.83 13.76
CA ARG A 97 -29.10 -11.89 14.71
C ARG A 97 -27.83 -11.51 15.46
N THR A 98 -27.05 -10.57 14.91
CA THR A 98 -25.75 -10.13 15.40
C THR A 98 -25.70 -8.61 15.47
N HIS A 99 -24.64 -8.07 16.05
CA HIS A 99 -24.29 -6.65 15.99
C HIS A 99 -23.12 -6.40 15.03
N CYS A 100 -22.77 -7.39 14.19
CA CYS A 100 -21.65 -7.33 13.27
C CYS A 100 -22.03 -6.58 11.98
N ASP A 101 -21.09 -5.80 11.47
CA ASP A 101 -21.22 -5.11 10.17
C ASP A 101 -21.35 -6.09 9.00
N THR A 102 -20.82 -7.30 9.13
CA THR A 102 -20.94 -8.39 8.17
C THR A 102 -22.41 -8.69 7.84
N GLU A 103 -23.29 -8.75 8.85
CA GLU A 103 -24.72 -9.00 8.64
C GLU A 103 -25.41 -7.83 7.92
N THR A 104 -24.98 -6.59 8.20
CA THR A 104 -25.46 -5.40 7.48
C THR A 104 -25.14 -5.45 5.99
N ILE A 105 -23.93 -5.89 5.62
CA ILE A 105 -23.55 -6.05 4.21
C ILE A 105 -24.45 -7.06 3.51
N LEU A 106 -24.72 -8.21 4.14
CA LEU A 106 -25.61 -9.23 3.59
C LEU A 106 -27.03 -8.72 3.35
N HIS A 107 -27.61 -7.99 4.32
CA HIS A 107 -28.94 -7.43 4.17
C HIS A 107 -29.02 -6.31 3.13
N LEU A 108 -27.96 -5.50 2.99
CA LEU A 108 -27.85 -4.54 1.89
C LEU A 108 -27.78 -5.24 0.54
N TYR A 109 -27.02 -6.34 0.43
CA TYR A 109 -26.96 -7.12 -0.79
C TYR A 109 -28.33 -7.71 -1.19
N GLU A 110 -29.09 -8.20 -0.23
CA GLU A 110 -30.46 -8.70 -0.49
C GLU A 110 -31.38 -7.63 -1.08
N ARG A 111 -31.18 -6.36 -0.71
CA ARG A 111 -32.03 -5.24 -1.17
C ARG A 111 -31.53 -4.58 -2.44
N GLU A 112 -30.23 -4.37 -2.55
CA GLU A 112 -29.61 -3.54 -3.58
C GLU A 112 -28.75 -4.35 -4.56
N GLY A 113 -28.54 -5.63 -4.29
CA GLY A 113 -27.75 -6.51 -5.15
C GLY A 113 -26.33 -5.99 -5.36
N ARG A 114 -25.89 -5.97 -6.61
CA ARG A 114 -24.53 -5.57 -7.02
C ARG A 114 -24.20 -4.08 -6.76
N GLU A 115 -25.19 -3.22 -6.55
CA GLU A 115 -25.01 -1.79 -6.25
C GLU A 115 -24.69 -1.52 -4.78
N MET A 116 -24.86 -2.50 -3.90
CA MET A 116 -24.61 -2.41 -2.46
C MET A 116 -23.24 -1.78 -2.09
N PRO A 117 -22.10 -2.03 -2.78
CA PRO A 117 -20.82 -1.44 -2.39
C PRO A 117 -20.79 0.10 -2.41
N ARG A 118 -21.70 0.74 -3.15
CA ARG A 118 -21.86 2.20 -3.17
C ARG A 118 -22.32 2.78 -1.82
N ARG A 119 -23.09 1.98 -1.06
CA ARG A 119 -23.63 2.35 0.25
C ARG A 119 -22.59 2.24 1.38
N LEU A 120 -21.57 1.44 1.19
CA LEU A 120 -20.58 1.16 2.21
C LEU A 120 -19.58 2.33 2.38
N ARG A 121 -19.39 2.78 3.62
CA ARG A 121 -18.30 3.68 4.03
C ARG A 121 -17.36 2.87 4.90
N GLY A 122 -16.25 2.40 4.31
CA GLY A 122 -15.36 1.47 4.98
C GLY A 122 -14.15 1.10 4.14
N MET A 123 -13.38 0.19 4.68
CA MET A 123 -12.29 -0.53 4.03
C MET A 123 -12.69 -1.99 3.94
N PHE A 124 -12.69 -2.58 2.75
CA PHE A 124 -13.21 -3.93 2.57
C PHE A 124 -12.71 -4.65 1.32
N ALA A 125 -12.59 -5.94 1.47
CA ALA A 125 -12.65 -6.92 0.40
C ALA A 125 -13.68 -7.97 0.80
N LEU A 126 -14.58 -8.35 -0.10
CA LEU A 126 -15.65 -9.31 0.18
C LEU A 126 -15.93 -10.22 -1.00
N ALA A 127 -16.49 -11.38 -0.69
CA ALA A 127 -17.02 -12.34 -1.65
C ALA A 127 -18.41 -12.81 -1.21
N ILE A 128 -19.41 -12.60 -2.05
CA ILE A 128 -20.80 -13.03 -1.81
C ILE A 128 -21.19 -14.05 -2.85
N TRP A 129 -21.56 -15.26 -2.40
CA TRP A 129 -22.18 -16.27 -3.22
C TRP A 129 -23.70 -16.22 -3.09
N ASP A 130 -24.40 -16.11 -4.21
CA ASP A 130 -25.85 -16.20 -4.29
C ASP A 130 -26.25 -17.46 -5.08
N ALA A 131 -26.67 -18.49 -4.35
CA ALA A 131 -27.03 -19.79 -4.93
C ALA A 131 -28.25 -19.72 -5.87
N ARG A 132 -29.14 -18.73 -5.68
CA ARG A 132 -30.35 -18.54 -6.49
C ARG A 132 -30.00 -18.17 -7.93
N SER A 133 -29.06 -17.31 -8.11
CA SER A 133 -28.53 -16.86 -9.42
C SER A 133 -27.28 -17.60 -9.86
N ARG A 134 -26.67 -18.39 -8.94
CA ARG A 134 -25.33 -18.99 -9.09
C ARG A 134 -24.28 -17.96 -9.47
N GLU A 135 -24.27 -16.87 -8.74
CA GLU A 135 -23.41 -15.75 -8.98
C GLU A 135 -22.48 -15.53 -7.79
N LEU A 136 -21.21 -15.29 -8.09
CA LEU A 136 -20.24 -14.83 -7.12
C LEU A 136 -19.92 -13.36 -7.41
N LEU A 137 -20.17 -12.50 -6.41
CA LEU A 137 -19.78 -11.10 -6.41
C LEU A 137 -18.54 -10.94 -5.55
N LEU A 138 -17.44 -10.47 -6.14
CA LEU A 138 -16.30 -9.92 -5.40
C LEU A 138 -16.37 -8.38 -5.42
N ALA A 139 -16.05 -7.73 -4.31
CA ALA A 139 -15.94 -6.28 -4.26
C ALA A 139 -14.74 -5.84 -3.44
N ARG A 140 -14.05 -4.78 -3.90
CA ARG A 140 -12.92 -4.17 -3.21
C ARG A 140 -13.21 -2.70 -2.94
N ASP A 141 -12.80 -2.20 -1.78
CA ASP A 141 -13.05 -0.81 -1.36
C ASP A 141 -12.47 0.24 -2.32
N ARG A 142 -12.88 1.49 -2.11
CA ARG A 142 -12.62 2.62 -3.03
C ARG A 142 -11.15 2.92 -3.27
N PHE A 143 -10.28 2.67 -2.28
CA PHE A 143 -8.84 2.91 -2.37
C PHE A 143 -8.01 1.63 -2.42
N GLY A 144 -8.67 0.46 -2.28
CA GLY A 144 -7.99 -0.83 -2.23
C GLY A 144 -7.19 -1.02 -0.93
N VAL A 145 -7.72 -0.50 0.19
CA VAL A 145 -7.11 -0.67 1.52
C VAL A 145 -6.97 -2.14 1.86
N LYS A 146 -7.99 -2.94 1.51
CA LYS A 146 -7.93 -4.39 1.71
C LYS A 146 -7.50 -5.12 0.45
N PRO A 147 -6.57 -6.10 0.57
CA PRO A 147 -6.12 -6.90 -0.57
C PRO A 147 -7.19 -7.84 -1.09
N LEU A 148 -7.22 -8.05 -2.40
CA LEU A 148 -8.04 -9.04 -3.07
C LEU A 148 -7.40 -9.44 -4.39
N TYR A 149 -6.95 -10.69 -4.46
CA TYR A 149 -6.30 -11.30 -5.61
C TYR A 149 -7.18 -12.40 -6.20
N TYR A 150 -7.04 -12.65 -7.51
CA TYR A 150 -7.78 -13.70 -8.19
C TYR A 150 -7.00 -14.31 -9.35
N VAL A 151 -7.35 -15.55 -9.69
CA VAL A 151 -6.95 -16.25 -10.91
C VAL A 151 -8.21 -16.71 -11.62
N HIS A 152 -8.40 -16.32 -12.87
CA HIS A 152 -9.46 -16.82 -13.73
C HIS A 152 -8.84 -17.76 -14.77
N THR A 153 -9.17 -19.05 -14.66
CA THR A 153 -8.57 -20.09 -15.48
C THR A 153 -9.26 -20.23 -16.84
N SER A 154 -8.58 -20.83 -17.81
CA SER A 154 -9.10 -20.99 -19.17
C SER A 154 -10.35 -21.85 -19.28
N ASP A 155 -10.60 -22.74 -18.31
CA ASP A 155 -11.80 -23.55 -18.18
C ASP A 155 -12.91 -22.86 -17.37
N GLY A 156 -12.73 -21.57 -17.02
CA GLY A 156 -13.72 -20.71 -16.41
C GLY A 156 -13.80 -20.78 -14.89
N ALA A 157 -12.93 -21.55 -14.21
CA ALA A 157 -12.88 -21.50 -12.75
C ALA A 157 -12.29 -20.18 -12.25
N LEU A 158 -12.80 -19.67 -11.13
CA LEU A 158 -12.30 -18.47 -10.47
C LEU A 158 -11.80 -18.83 -9.07
N TYR A 159 -10.53 -18.59 -8.81
CA TYR A 159 -9.92 -18.64 -7.49
C TYR A 159 -9.70 -17.22 -6.99
N PHE A 160 -9.90 -16.98 -5.70
CA PHE A 160 -9.69 -15.66 -5.11
C PHE A 160 -9.24 -15.78 -3.66
N ALA A 161 -8.46 -14.79 -3.20
CA ALA A 161 -7.95 -14.76 -1.83
C ALA A 161 -7.50 -13.36 -1.41
N SER A 162 -7.37 -13.17 -0.09
CA SER A 162 -6.74 -11.99 0.51
C SER A 162 -5.24 -11.92 0.25
N GLU A 163 -4.56 -13.06 0.07
CA GLU A 163 -3.13 -13.14 -0.19
C GLU A 163 -2.83 -14.14 -1.33
N ILE A 164 -1.77 -13.87 -2.10
CA ILE A 164 -1.41 -14.66 -3.29
C ILE A 164 -1.01 -16.09 -2.92
N LYS A 165 -0.30 -16.26 -1.78
CA LYS A 165 0.13 -17.60 -1.31
C LYS A 165 -1.03 -18.60 -1.18
N ALA A 166 -2.25 -18.13 -0.89
CA ALA A 166 -3.43 -19.00 -0.84
C ALA A 166 -3.86 -19.51 -2.23
N LEU A 167 -3.65 -18.70 -3.28
CA LEU A 167 -3.89 -19.11 -4.67
C LEU A 167 -2.84 -20.12 -5.14
N LEU A 168 -1.60 -19.95 -4.72
CA LEU A 168 -0.51 -20.90 -4.99
C LEU A 168 -0.75 -22.23 -4.29
N ALA A 169 -1.20 -22.21 -3.04
CA ALA A 169 -1.55 -23.43 -2.27
C ALA A 169 -2.71 -24.23 -2.86
N ALA A 170 -3.54 -23.59 -3.71
CA ALA A 170 -4.62 -24.25 -4.44
C ALA A 170 -4.18 -24.88 -5.76
N ASP A 171 -2.91 -24.75 -6.15
CA ASP A 171 -2.42 -25.08 -7.49
C ASP A 171 -3.24 -24.37 -8.60
N ALA A 172 -3.84 -23.22 -8.27
CA ALA A 172 -4.62 -22.40 -9.20
C ALA A 172 -3.75 -21.88 -10.36
N VAL A 173 -2.49 -21.62 -10.05
CA VAL A 173 -1.45 -21.17 -10.96
C VAL A 173 -0.10 -21.66 -10.45
N ARG A 174 0.80 -21.96 -11.38
CA ARG A 174 2.20 -22.25 -11.02
C ARG A 174 2.93 -20.93 -10.73
N ALA A 175 3.66 -20.88 -9.63
CA ALA A 175 4.50 -19.73 -9.31
C ALA A 175 5.55 -19.51 -10.41
N SER A 176 5.48 -18.37 -11.08
CA SER A 176 6.43 -17.93 -12.10
C SER A 176 6.44 -16.41 -12.19
N LEU A 177 7.59 -15.82 -12.54
CA LEU A 177 7.73 -14.37 -12.64
C LEU A 177 6.93 -13.83 -13.82
N ASN A 178 6.07 -12.87 -13.57
CA ASN A 178 5.40 -12.07 -14.59
C ASN A 178 6.39 -11.06 -15.21
N LEU A 179 7.06 -11.48 -16.26
CA LEU A 179 8.04 -10.65 -16.95
C LEU A 179 7.46 -9.33 -17.47
N ARG A 180 6.16 -9.28 -17.79
CA ARG A 180 5.50 -8.05 -18.28
C ARG A 180 5.35 -6.99 -17.19
N ALA A 181 5.10 -7.40 -15.95
CA ALA A 181 4.99 -6.49 -14.81
C ALA A 181 6.36 -6.10 -14.22
N PHE A 182 7.42 -6.82 -14.59
CA PHE A 182 8.73 -6.63 -13.98
C PHE A 182 9.37 -5.24 -14.20
N PRO A 183 9.29 -4.60 -15.38
CA PRO A 183 9.74 -3.21 -15.56
C PRO A 183 8.98 -2.19 -14.69
N ASP A 184 7.67 -2.39 -14.48
CA ASP A 184 6.84 -1.58 -13.57
C ASP A 184 7.37 -1.69 -12.12
N TYR A 185 7.56 -2.90 -11.61
CA TYR A 185 8.16 -3.13 -10.30
C TYR A 185 9.53 -2.45 -10.15
N LEU A 186 10.43 -2.61 -11.12
CA LEU A 186 11.77 -2.01 -11.08
C LEU A 186 11.74 -0.47 -11.06
N ALA A 187 10.72 0.16 -11.66
CA ALA A 187 10.58 1.61 -11.66
C ALA A 187 9.89 2.15 -10.39
N ASN A 188 8.80 1.51 -9.97
CA ASN A 188 7.82 2.11 -9.07
C ASN A 188 7.79 1.51 -7.65
N HIS A 189 8.76 0.70 -7.27
CA HIS A 189 8.85 -0.07 -6.02
C HIS A 189 7.84 -1.24 -5.90
N GLY A 190 6.83 -1.31 -6.72
CA GLY A 190 5.80 -2.34 -6.73
C GLY A 190 5.10 -2.34 -8.08
N THR A 191 4.26 -3.33 -8.34
CA THR A 191 3.44 -3.36 -9.54
C THR A 191 2.22 -2.46 -9.41
N CYS A 192 1.97 -1.62 -10.41
CA CYS A 192 0.78 -0.77 -10.49
C CYS A 192 -0.34 -1.51 -11.28
N GLY A 193 -1.59 -1.09 -11.10
CA GLY A 193 -2.71 -1.68 -11.84
C GLY A 193 -3.19 -3.03 -11.32
N ASP A 194 -3.60 -3.92 -12.22
CA ASP A 194 -4.18 -5.23 -11.89
C ASP A 194 -3.19 -6.41 -11.99
N ASP A 195 -2.03 -6.22 -12.60
CA ASP A 195 -0.97 -7.22 -12.66
C ASP A 195 -0.21 -7.33 -11.34
N THR A 196 0.24 -8.55 -11.02
CA THR A 196 1.17 -8.85 -9.94
C THR A 196 2.48 -9.38 -10.51
N LEU A 197 3.51 -9.57 -9.67
CA LEU A 197 4.73 -10.24 -10.11
C LEU A 197 4.57 -11.74 -10.37
N PHE A 198 3.43 -12.33 -10.04
CA PHE A 198 3.12 -13.70 -10.40
C PHE A 198 2.36 -13.76 -11.72
N GLU A 199 2.88 -14.50 -12.69
CA GLU A 199 2.19 -14.73 -13.97
C GLU A 199 0.81 -15.36 -13.74
N GLY A 200 -0.23 -14.76 -14.35
CA GLY A 200 -1.61 -15.25 -14.25
C GLY A 200 -2.36 -14.85 -12.97
N VAL A 201 -1.70 -14.27 -11.99
CA VAL A 201 -2.36 -13.73 -10.79
C VAL A 201 -2.68 -12.25 -10.99
N LYS A 202 -3.94 -11.89 -10.80
CA LYS A 202 -4.45 -10.53 -10.89
C LYS A 202 -4.91 -10.01 -9.52
N ARG A 203 -4.85 -8.71 -9.32
CA ARG A 203 -5.55 -8.05 -8.21
C ARG A 203 -6.82 -7.38 -8.71
N LEU A 204 -7.88 -7.38 -7.91
CA LEU A 204 -9.07 -6.57 -8.22
C LEU A 204 -8.74 -5.10 -7.94
N PRO A 205 -8.83 -4.20 -8.95
CA PRO A 205 -8.50 -2.78 -8.75
C PRO A 205 -9.44 -2.09 -7.74
N PRO A 206 -9.02 -0.98 -7.10
CA PRO A 206 -9.83 -0.19 -6.18
C PRO A 206 -11.15 0.29 -6.78
N GLY A 207 -12.23 0.32 -5.96
CA GLY A 207 -13.54 0.81 -6.38
C GLY A 207 -14.20 -0.03 -7.47
N ARG A 208 -13.89 -1.34 -7.51
CA ARG A 208 -14.41 -2.29 -8.49
C ARG A 208 -15.17 -3.44 -7.84
N THR A 209 -16.08 -3.98 -8.64
CA THR A 209 -16.70 -5.29 -8.42
C THR A 209 -16.31 -6.23 -9.54
N LEU A 210 -16.17 -7.52 -9.21
CA LEU A 210 -16.03 -8.62 -10.16
C LEU A 210 -17.22 -9.55 -9.95
N VAL A 211 -17.94 -9.81 -11.02
CA VAL A 211 -19.05 -10.77 -11.05
C VAL A 211 -18.62 -11.97 -11.85
N TRP A 212 -18.62 -13.14 -11.23
CA TRP A 212 -18.44 -14.42 -11.89
C TRP A 212 -19.78 -15.14 -11.97
N ARG A 213 -20.10 -15.66 -13.14
CA ARG A 213 -21.28 -16.49 -13.36
C ARG A 213 -20.98 -17.57 -14.38
N ASP A 214 -20.99 -18.83 -13.94
CA ASP A 214 -20.82 -20.02 -14.75
C ASP A 214 -19.62 -19.94 -15.73
N GLY A 215 -18.48 -19.52 -15.25
CA GLY A 215 -17.22 -19.41 -16.02
C GLY A 215 -16.97 -18.03 -16.66
N ALA A 216 -17.96 -17.17 -16.75
CA ALA A 216 -17.80 -15.83 -17.28
C ALA A 216 -17.49 -14.81 -16.16
N VAL A 217 -16.55 -13.90 -16.43
CA VAL A 217 -16.15 -12.81 -15.51
C VAL A 217 -16.47 -11.46 -16.13
N ARG A 218 -17.05 -10.57 -15.32
CA ARG A 218 -17.24 -9.16 -15.65
C ARG A 218 -16.77 -8.28 -14.51
N ILE A 219 -15.99 -7.23 -14.83
CA ILE A 219 -15.49 -6.25 -13.85
C ILE A 219 -16.14 -4.90 -14.12
N ASP A 220 -16.77 -4.32 -13.10
CA ASP A 220 -17.44 -3.03 -13.17
C ASP A 220 -16.85 -2.05 -12.16
N ARG A 221 -16.84 -0.75 -12.51
CA ARG A 221 -16.44 0.32 -11.59
C ARG A 221 -17.69 0.84 -10.87
N TYR A 222 -17.73 0.74 -9.53
CA TYR A 222 -18.83 1.31 -8.75
C TYR A 222 -18.52 2.70 -8.19
N TRP A 223 -17.23 3.11 -8.18
CA TRP A 223 -16.80 4.41 -7.67
C TRP A 223 -15.61 4.97 -8.46
N SER A 224 -15.53 6.30 -8.57
CA SER A 224 -14.39 7.03 -9.13
C SER A 224 -14.24 8.38 -8.43
N LEU A 225 -12.99 8.86 -8.29
CA LEU A 225 -12.68 10.16 -7.72
C LEU A 225 -12.55 11.20 -8.85
N SER A 226 -13.14 12.39 -8.65
CA SER A 226 -13.08 13.52 -9.58
C SER A 226 -12.23 14.65 -9.01
N PHE A 227 -11.30 15.16 -9.82
CA PHE A 227 -10.50 16.37 -9.56
C PHE A 227 -10.85 17.49 -10.56
N SER A 228 -12.07 17.49 -11.08
CA SER A 228 -12.52 18.44 -12.10
C SER A 228 -12.36 19.89 -11.62
N PRO A 229 -11.80 20.79 -12.45
CA PRO A 229 -11.73 22.23 -12.17
C PRO A 229 -13.10 22.85 -11.91
N ALA A 230 -14.17 22.27 -12.47
CA ALA A 230 -15.54 22.74 -12.26
C ALA A 230 -16.03 22.52 -10.81
N ASN A 231 -15.45 21.52 -10.11
CA ASN A 231 -15.84 21.16 -8.75
C ASN A 231 -15.00 21.89 -7.69
N ILE A 232 -14.06 22.75 -8.07
CA ILE A 232 -13.20 23.45 -7.11
C ILE A 232 -14.05 24.38 -6.24
N ASP A 233 -13.97 24.16 -4.94
CA ASP A 233 -14.66 24.95 -3.92
C ASP A 233 -14.01 26.33 -3.77
N ARG A 234 -14.80 27.38 -3.97
CA ARG A 234 -14.34 28.78 -3.96
C ARG A 234 -14.69 29.52 -2.67
N ARG A 235 -15.24 28.83 -1.70
CA ARG A 235 -15.51 29.44 -0.38
C ARG A 235 -14.21 29.94 0.27
N PRO A 236 -14.31 30.87 1.25
CA PRO A 236 -13.14 31.38 1.96
C PRO A 236 -12.30 30.27 2.60
N ASP A 237 -10.97 30.41 2.57
CA ASP A 237 -10.03 29.42 3.10
C ASP A 237 -10.37 28.97 4.53
N ARG A 238 -10.79 29.90 5.40
CA ARG A 238 -11.17 29.60 6.79
C ARG A 238 -12.33 28.62 6.87
N VAL A 239 -13.36 28.81 6.05
CA VAL A 239 -14.53 27.91 6.01
C VAL A 239 -14.12 26.51 5.59
N LEU A 240 -13.25 26.41 4.58
CA LEU A 240 -12.74 25.12 4.09
C LEU A 240 -11.83 24.42 5.12
N ILE A 241 -11.03 25.19 5.87
CA ILE A 241 -10.17 24.67 6.95
C ILE A 241 -11.03 24.12 8.10
N ASP A 242 -12.06 24.87 8.51
CA ASP A 242 -12.95 24.43 9.59
C ASP A 242 -13.74 23.18 9.16
N GLU A 243 -14.28 23.15 7.95
CA GLU A 243 -14.96 21.97 7.41
C GLU A 243 -14.02 20.76 7.28
N TYR A 244 -12.77 20.98 6.82
CA TYR A 244 -11.77 19.90 6.78
C TYR A 244 -11.54 19.31 8.17
N ARG A 245 -11.43 20.15 9.20
CA ARG A 245 -11.23 19.71 10.59
C ARG A 245 -12.39 18.82 11.06
N GLU A 246 -13.63 19.23 10.81
CA GLU A 246 -14.81 18.46 11.21
C GLU A 246 -14.91 17.12 10.46
N ARG A 247 -14.69 17.10 9.14
CA ARG A 247 -14.67 15.86 8.35
C ARG A 247 -13.55 14.93 8.79
N PHE A 248 -12.39 15.47 9.12
CA PHE A 248 -11.27 14.68 9.63
C PHE A 248 -11.57 14.11 11.02
N ARG A 249 -12.16 14.92 11.90
CA ARG A 249 -12.62 14.49 13.22
C ARG A 249 -13.65 13.36 13.11
N GLU A 250 -14.63 13.51 12.22
CA GLU A 250 -15.61 12.46 11.95
C GLU A 250 -14.96 11.18 11.43
N SER A 251 -14.04 11.30 10.49
CA SER A 251 -13.28 10.15 9.97
C SER A 251 -12.54 9.39 11.07
N VAL A 252 -11.87 10.10 11.99
CA VAL A 252 -11.20 9.48 13.14
C VAL A 252 -12.26 8.82 14.04
N ARG A 253 -13.34 9.51 14.39
CA ARG A 253 -14.41 9.00 15.25
C ARG A 253 -15.01 7.68 14.75
N LEU A 254 -15.29 7.59 13.45
CA LEU A 254 -15.83 6.38 12.85
C LEU A 254 -14.87 5.19 12.96
N ARG A 255 -13.57 5.43 12.94
CA ARG A 255 -12.54 4.40 13.03
C ARG A 255 -12.21 3.95 14.46
N LEU A 256 -12.87 4.56 15.44
CA LEU A 256 -12.82 4.08 16.84
C LEU A 256 -13.85 2.97 17.14
N MET A 257 -14.72 2.63 16.17
CA MET A 257 -15.71 1.55 16.32
C MET A 257 -15.00 0.21 16.50
N ALA A 258 -14.99 -0.34 17.70
CA ALA A 258 -14.40 -1.63 18.04
C ALA A 258 -14.95 -2.11 19.38
N ASP A 259 -15.13 -3.44 19.54
CA ASP A 259 -15.47 -4.09 20.81
C ASP A 259 -14.21 -4.63 21.53
N VAL A 260 -13.04 -4.23 21.04
CA VAL A 260 -11.72 -4.64 21.55
C VAL A 260 -10.80 -3.42 21.73
N PRO A 261 -9.73 -3.52 22.54
CA PRO A 261 -8.78 -2.41 22.69
C PRO A 261 -8.17 -1.97 21.37
N LEU A 262 -8.00 -0.66 21.21
CA LEU A 262 -7.38 -0.04 20.04
C LEU A 262 -6.28 0.95 20.44
N GLY A 263 -5.35 1.21 19.52
CA GLY A 263 -4.23 2.12 19.69
C GLY A 263 -3.88 2.92 18.45
N MET A 264 -2.68 3.51 18.44
CA MET A 264 -2.21 4.38 17.35
C MET A 264 -0.72 4.17 17.09
N PHE A 265 -0.32 4.05 15.82
CA PHE A 265 1.10 4.13 15.44
C PHE A 265 1.55 5.59 15.40
N LEU A 266 2.47 5.96 16.30
CA LEU A 266 2.91 7.34 16.50
C LEU A 266 4.36 7.54 16.03
N SER A 267 4.56 8.14 14.86
CA SER A 267 5.89 8.44 14.32
C SER A 267 6.43 9.83 14.70
N GLY A 268 5.61 10.68 15.35
CA GLY A 268 5.94 12.09 15.58
C GLY A 268 5.90 12.96 14.31
N GLY A 269 5.42 12.42 13.19
CA GLY A 269 5.04 13.18 12.00
C GLY A 269 3.70 13.87 12.18
N ILE A 270 3.41 14.90 11.35
CA ILE A 270 2.16 15.66 11.46
C ILE A 270 0.92 14.77 11.32
N ASP A 271 0.97 13.73 10.49
CA ASP A 271 -0.16 12.85 10.20
C ASP A 271 -0.58 12.04 11.43
N SER A 272 0.37 11.29 11.99
CA SER A 272 0.15 10.50 13.20
C SER A 272 -0.18 11.38 14.41
N ALA A 273 0.50 12.52 14.56
CA ALA A 273 0.22 13.48 15.61
C ALA A 273 -1.20 14.07 15.49
N SER A 274 -1.69 14.34 14.26
CA SER A 274 -3.04 14.85 14.02
C SER A 274 -4.11 13.82 14.40
N ILE A 275 -3.90 12.54 14.08
CA ILE A 275 -4.83 11.48 14.48
C ILE A 275 -4.84 11.34 16.00
N THR A 276 -3.67 11.28 16.66
CA THR A 276 -3.57 11.20 18.12
C THR A 276 -4.28 12.38 18.80
N ALA A 277 -4.09 13.60 18.28
CA ALA A 277 -4.77 14.80 18.77
C ALA A 277 -6.29 14.73 18.62
N MET A 278 -6.80 14.22 17.48
CA MET A 278 -8.25 14.04 17.31
C MET A 278 -8.78 12.93 18.20
N MET A 279 -8.09 11.80 18.32
CA MET A 279 -8.47 10.72 19.22
C MET A 279 -8.63 11.21 20.66
N SER A 280 -7.69 12.02 21.17
CA SER A 280 -7.72 12.56 22.53
C SER A 280 -8.93 13.48 22.82
N THR A 281 -9.63 13.95 21.78
CA THR A 281 -10.90 14.70 21.93
C THR A 281 -12.13 13.82 21.85
N LEU A 282 -11.96 12.52 21.60
CA LEU A 282 -13.04 11.57 21.29
C LEU A 282 -13.12 10.42 22.29
N VAL A 283 -12.05 10.18 23.06
CA VAL A 283 -11.97 9.13 24.08
C VAL A 283 -11.48 9.71 25.39
N ASP A 284 -11.99 9.21 26.50
CA ASP A 284 -11.62 9.66 27.86
C ASP A 284 -10.41 8.91 28.41
N ASP A 285 -10.25 7.64 28.00
CA ASP A 285 -9.13 6.79 28.44
C ASP A 285 -7.82 7.17 27.72
N PRO A 286 -6.65 6.94 28.38
CA PRO A 286 -5.36 7.13 27.75
C PRO A 286 -5.21 6.31 26.47
N ILE A 287 -4.87 6.95 25.36
CA ILE A 287 -4.64 6.29 24.07
C ILE A 287 -3.33 5.49 24.16
N MET A 288 -3.38 4.21 23.84
CA MET A 288 -2.16 3.40 23.65
C MET A 288 -1.48 3.81 22.34
N THR A 289 -0.22 4.21 22.41
CA THR A 289 0.56 4.64 21.23
C THR A 289 1.84 3.83 21.11
N PHE A 290 2.20 3.48 19.87
CA PHE A 290 3.34 2.61 19.58
C PHE A 290 4.28 3.25 18.59
N SER A 291 5.58 3.19 18.86
CA SER A 291 6.63 3.74 18.00
C SER A 291 7.74 2.74 17.79
N VAL A 292 8.41 2.85 16.63
CA VAL A 292 9.61 2.08 16.31
C VAL A 292 10.74 3.01 15.88
N ALA A 293 11.97 2.65 16.22
CA ALA A 293 13.17 3.36 15.81
C ALA A 293 14.33 2.38 15.59
N PHE A 294 15.41 2.93 15.04
CA PHE A 294 16.71 2.28 14.97
C PHE A 294 17.69 2.92 15.95
N ALA A 295 18.76 2.22 16.29
CA ALA A 295 19.80 2.75 17.17
C ALA A 295 20.55 3.94 16.53
N GLU A 296 20.59 3.98 15.19
CA GLU A 296 21.24 5.05 14.42
C GLU A 296 20.50 6.38 14.60
N ARG A 297 21.24 7.39 15.04
CA ARG A 297 20.67 8.70 15.39
C ARG A 297 19.91 9.37 14.25
N GLU A 298 20.39 9.21 13.02
CA GLU A 298 19.76 9.73 11.81
C GLU A 298 18.42 9.05 11.45
N ALA A 299 18.16 7.87 12.01
CA ALA A 299 16.95 7.08 11.81
C ALA A 299 16.07 6.98 13.08
N ASN A 300 16.28 7.88 14.04
CA ASN A 300 15.56 7.89 15.33
C ASN A 300 14.71 9.15 15.47
N GLU A 301 13.39 8.97 15.39
CA GLU A 301 12.39 10.04 15.52
C GLU A 301 11.64 10.03 16.84
N LEU A 302 12.02 9.17 17.80
CA LEU A 302 11.30 8.99 19.08
C LEU A 302 11.13 10.28 19.87
N ALA A 303 12.06 11.23 19.78
CA ALA A 303 11.92 12.51 20.48
C ALA A 303 10.64 13.27 20.09
N TYR A 304 10.23 13.22 18.83
CA TYR A 304 8.99 13.84 18.35
C TYR A 304 7.75 13.03 18.72
N ALA A 305 7.85 11.70 18.70
CA ALA A 305 6.78 10.83 19.17
C ALA A 305 6.51 11.07 20.67
N ARG A 306 7.55 11.10 21.49
CA ARG A 306 7.47 11.40 22.93
C ARG A 306 6.89 12.79 23.22
N LEU A 307 7.21 13.80 22.40
CA LEU A 307 6.64 15.15 22.52
C LEU A 307 5.10 15.11 22.40
N VAL A 308 4.58 14.37 21.40
CA VAL A 308 3.14 14.20 21.20
C VAL A 308 2.53 13.35 22.29
N ALA A 309 3.17 12.23 22.64
CA ALA A 309 2.73 11.33 23.70
C ALA A 309 2.59 12.05 25.05
N THR A 310 3.59 12.85 25.43
CA THR A 310 3.57 13.67 26.65
C THR A 310 2.44 14.69 26.64
N ARG A 311 2.24 15.41 25.51
CA ARG A 311 1.19 16.41 25.39
C ARG A 311 -0.21 15.84 25.59
N TYR A 312 -0.46 14.65 25.02
CA TYR A 312 -1.76 13.98 25.06
C TYR A 312 -1.86 12.91 26.14
N ARG A 313 -0.82 12.74 26.98
CA ARG A 313 -0.78 11.78 28.10
C ARG A 313 -1.14 10.36 27.65
N THR A 314 -0.57 9.94 26.48
CA THR A 314 -0.82 8.60 25.95
C THR A 314 -0.03 7.55 26.74
N ASP A 315 -0.53 6.31 26.80
CA ASP A 315 0.24 5.14 27.23
C ASP A 315 1.17 4.74 26.08
N HIS A 316 2.43 5.18 26.14
CA HIS A 316 3.37 5.16 25.02
C HIS A 316 4.40 4.06 25.12
N HIS A 317 4.47 3.20 24.08
CA HIS A 317 5.38 2.07 23.98
C HIS A 317 6.31 2.22 22.77
N GLU A 318 7.57 1.79 22.96
CA GLU A 318 8.61 1.95 21.94
C GLU A 318 9.38 0.64 21.74
N VAL A 319 9.76 0.37 20.49
CA VAL A 319 10.71 -0.70 20.14
C VAL A 319 11.87 -0.12 19.34
N VAL A 320 13.08 -0.57 19.66
CA VAL A 320 14.29 -0.25 18.90
C VAL A 320 14.76 -1.50 18.19
N VAL A 321 14.80 -1.46 16.88
CA VAL A 321 15.15 -2.59 16.03
C VAL A 321 16.65 -2.56 15.70
N THR A 322 17.32 -3.66 15.95
CA THR A 322 18.72 -3.85 15.58
C THR A 322 18.86 -4.28 14.11
N PRO A 323 19.98 -4.02 13.45
CA PRO A 323 20.22 -4.52 12.10
C PRO A 323 20.12 -6.05 11.96
N ALA A 324 20.52 -6.79 12.99
CA ALA A 324 20.44 -8.26 13.00
C ALA A 324 18.99 -8.75 13.01
N GLU A 325 18.13 -8.16 13.86
CA GLU A 325 16.69 -8.45 13.88
C GLU A 325 16.04 -8.04 12.55
N PHE A 326 16.41 -6.87 12.03
CA PHE A 326 15.89 -6.36 10.76
C PHE A 326 16.12 -7.34 9.59
N PHE A 327 17.36 -7.73 9.36
CA PHE A 327 17.69 -8.65 8.27
C PHE A 327 17.27 -10.09 8.56
N GLY A 328 17.28 -10.51 9.82
CA GLY A 328 16.80 -11.85 10.22
C GLY A 328 15.30 -12.05 9.95
N ALA A 329 14.50 -10.99 10.03
CA ALA A 329 13.08 -11.06 9.72
C ALA A 329 12.76 -10.99 8.21
N LEU A 330 13.73 -10.58 7.38
CA LEU A 330 13.48 -10.22 5.98
C LEU A 330 12.87 -11.36 5.15
N PRO A 331 13.39 -12.62 5.14
CA PRO A 331 12.78 -13.69 4.33
C PRO A 331 11.34 -14.00 4.74
N THR A 332 11.08 -14.10 6.04
CA THR A 332 9.72 -14.33 6.58
C THR A 332 8.76 -13.21 6.17
N LEU A 333 9.22 -11.96 6.17
CA LEU A 333 8.37 -10.82 5.81
C LEU A 333 8.17 -10.72 4.28
N VAL A 334 9.14 -11.15 3.45
CA VAL A 334 8.91 -11.33 2.00
C VAL A 334 7.83 -12.38 1.75
N TRP A 335 7.82 -13.47 2.52
CA TRP A 335 6.75 -14.46 2.43
C TRP A 335 5.39 -13.89 2.82
N HIS A 336 5.32 -13.04 3.85
CA HIS A 336 4.07 -12.37 4.24
C HIS A 336 3.60 -11.33 3.22
N GLU A 337 4.54 -10.61 2.58
CA GLU A 337 4.23 -9.59 1.56
C GLU A 337 3.68 -10.21 0.26
N ASP A 338 3.95 -11.49 -0.02
CA ASP A 338 3.74 -12.21 -1.29
C ASP A 338 4.61 -11.70 -2.45
N GLU A 339 4.95 -10.43 -2.48
CA GLU A 339 5.81 -9.80 -3.49
C GLU A 339 7.13 -9.32 -2.84
N PRO A 340 8.17 -8.97 -3.61
CA PRO A 340 9.41 -8.45 -3.02
C PRO A 340 9.16 -7.15 -2.25
N ILE A 341 9.66 -7.04 -1.04
CA ILE A 341 9.42 -5.86 -0.18
C ILE A 341 10.00 -4.60 -0.83
N ALA A 342 9.13 -3.67 -1.20
CA ALA A 342 9.47 -2.42 -1.84
C ALA A 342 10.23 -1.46 -0.92
N HIS A 343 9.73 -1.28 0.29
CA HIS A 343 10.24 -0.30 1.24
C HIS A 343 10.88 -0.95 2.46
N PRO A 344 12.13 -0.59 2.82
CA PRO A 344 12.75 -1.09 4.05
C PRO A 344 11.93 -0.80 5.31
N SER A 345 11.12 0.24 5.30
CA SER A 345 10.21 0.58 6.40
C SER A 345 9.13 -0.45 6.69
N SER A 346 8.86 -1.39 5.76
CA SER A 346 7.95 -2.53 5.97
C SER A 346 8.40 -3.39 7.15
N ILE A 347 9.70 -3.65 7.25
CA ILE A 347 10.27 -4.44 8.34
C ILE A 347 10.01 -3.77 9.70
N ALA A 348 10.31 -2.47 9.80
CA ALA A 348 10.07 -1.71 11.03
C ALA A 348 8.58 -1.64 11.39
N LEU A 349 7.70 -1.55 10.39
CA LEU A 349 6.25 -1.59 10.58
C LEU A 349 5.79 -2.91 11.18
N ASN A 350 6.37 -4.04 10.77
CA ASN A 350 6.07 -5.33 11.39
C ASN A 350 6.50 -5.37 12.87
N PHE A 351 7.69 -4.85 13.21
CA PHE A 351 8.15 -4.81 14.61
C PHE A 351 7.22 -3.97 15.51
N VAL A 352 6.78 -2.79 15.07
CA VAL A 352 5.83 -1.99 15.84
C VAL A 352 4.44 -2.64 15.88
N SER A 353 4.06 -3.39 14.86
CA SER A 353 2.81 -4.15 14.84
C SER A 353 2.85 -5.30 15.85
N ARG A 354 3.97 -6.01 15.95
CA ARG A 354 4.17 -7.06 16.98
C ARG A 354 4.11 -6.48 18.39
N LEU A 355 4.76 -5.34 18.64
CA LEU A 355 4.68 -4.64 19.93
C LEU A 355 3.23 -4.25 20.27
N ALA A 356 2.48 -3.74 19.28
CA ALA A 356 1.08 -3.36 19.47
C ALA A 356 0.16 -4.57 19.70
N ALA A 357 0.41 -5.69 19.02
CA ALA A 357 -0.38 -6.92 19.13
C ALA A 357 -0.39 -7.54 20.53
N GLU A 358 0.60 -7.22 21.38
CA GLU A 358 0.64 -7.63 22.79
C GLU A 358 -0.47 -6.98 23.63
N ARG A 359 -1.08 -5.88 23.15
CA ARG A 359 -1.98 -5.03 23.94
C ARG A 359 -3.30 -4.70 23.24
N VAL A 360 -3.29 -4.57 21.92
CA VAL A 360 -4.44 -4.14 21.12
C VAL A 360 -4.62 -5.01 19.88
N LYS A 361 -5.85 -5.05 19.33
CA LYS A 361 -6.13 -5.72 18.05
C LYS A 361 -6.29 -4.74 16.89
N VAL A 362 -6.44 -3.46 17.17
CA VAL A 362 -6.67 -2.41 16.17
C VAL A 362 -5.71 -1.26 16.41
N VAL A 363 -5.16 -0.69 15.34
CA VAL A 363 -4.38 0.55 15.37
C VAL A 363 -4.82 1.50 14.27
N LEU A 364 -4.78 2.80 14.56
CA LEU A 364 -4.91 3.83 13.54
C LEU A 364 -3.53 4.20 12.99
N THR A 365 -3.48 4.63 11.72
CA THR A 365 -2.23 4.99 11.04
C THR A 365 -2.42 6.17 10.09
N GLY A 366 -1.35 6.90 9.80
CA GLY A 366 -1.36 8.15 9.05
C GLY A 366 -1.27 8.02 7.53
N GLU A 367 -1.40 6.81 6.96
CA GLU A 367 -1.28 6.60 5.52
C GLU A 367 -2.39 7.32 4.72
N GLY A 368 -2.07 7.73 3.49
CA GLY A 368 -2.98 8.41 2.56
C GLY A 368 -3.02 9.94 2.68
N SER A 369 -2.44 10.51 3.73
CA SER A 369 -2.42 11.97 3.93
C SER A 369 -1.54 12.69 2.91
N ASP A 370 -0.40 12.12 2.53
CA ASP A 370 0.52 12.71 1.57
C ASP A 370 -0.07 12.76 0.15
N GLU A 371 -0.75 11.72 -0.27
CA GLU A 371 -1.37 11.56 -1.59
C GLU A 371 -2.64 12.43 -1.74
N THR A 372 -3.37 12.66 -0.66
CA THR A 372 -4.59 13.48 -0.69
C THR A 372 -4.32 14.98 -0.56
N LEU A 373 -3.26 15.36 0.16
CA LEU A 373 -2.97 16.75 0.55
C LEU A 373 -1.66 17.31 -0.02
N GLY A 374 -0.99 16.58 -0.92
CA GLY A 374 0.24 17.03 -1.55
C GLY A 374 1.43 17.12 -0.59
N GLY A 375 1.63 16.08 0.23
CA GLY A 375 2.61 16.07 1.31
C GLY A 375 4.05 15.86 0.86
N TYR A 376 4.30 15.15 -0.25
CA TYR A 376 5.63 14.84 -0.72
C TYR A 376 6.34 16.05 -1.35
N GLY A 377 7.61 16.19 -1.04
CA GLY A 377 8.46 17.23 -1.64
C GLY A 377 8.55 17.14 -3.17
N ARG A 378 8.40 15.92 -3.73
CA ARG A 378 8.40 15.65 -5.17
C ARG A 378 7.27 16.38 -5.91
N TYR A 379 6.09 16.53 -5.32
CA TYR A 379 4.99 17.28 -5.94
C TYR A 379 5.36 18.75 -6.15
N ARG A 380 5.82 19.41 -5.07
CA ARG A 380 6.25 20.81 -5.14
C ARG A 380 7.36 21.01 -6.17
N TYR A 381 8.35 20.11 -6.13
CA TYR A 381 9.48 20.14 -7.04
C TYR A 381 9.02 20.04 -8.50
N THR A 382 8.12 19.10 -8.80
CA THR A 382 7.60 18.89 -10.16
C THR A 382 6.74 20.06 -10.61
N VAL A 383 5.81 20.55 -9.78
CA VAL A 383 4.94 21.70 -10.11
C VAL A 383 5.80 22.93 -10.47
N TRP A 384 6.84 23.24 -9.68
CA TRP A 384 7.71 24.38 -9.96
C TRP A 384 8.56 24.19 -11.23
N ASN A 385 9.11 23.00 -11.45
CA ASN A 385 9.87 22.71 -12.65
C ASN A 385 9.02 22.71 -13.92
N MET A 386 7.79 22.22 -13.84
CA MET A 386 6.84 22.29 -14.95
C MET A 386 6.46 23.75 -15.28
N ALA A 387 6.24 24.60 -14.27
CA ALA A 387 5.97 26.02 -14.46
C ALA A 387 7.19 26.73 -15.08
N LEU A 388 8.39 26.47 -14.58
CA LEU A 388 9.64 27.01 -15.14
C LEU A 388 9.84 26.57 -16.59
N GLY A 389 9.63 25.29 -16.88
CA GLY A 389 9.76 24.74 -18.23
C GLY A 389 8.76 25.33 -19.22
N ARG A 390 7.51 25.58 -18.78
CA ARG A 390 6.50 26.26 -19.60
C ARG A 390 6.89 27.71 -19.90
N ALA A 391 7.38 28.44 -18.90
CA ALA A 391 7.87 29.81 -19.09
C ALA A 391 9.07 29.89 -20.06
N ALA A 392 9.85 28.81 -20.17
CA ALA A 392 11.00 28.69 -21.05
C ALA A 392 10.65 28.01 -22.39
N GLN A 393 9.38 27.97 -22.82
CA GLN A 393 8.99 27.44 -24.12
C GLN A 393 9.28 28.42 -25.25
N GLY A 394 9.74 27.91 -26.42
CA GLY A 394 10.13 28.69 -27.59
C GLY A 394 11.60 28.50 -27.97
N LEU A 395 12.04 29.12 -29.06
CA LEU A 395 13.43 29.02 -29.56
C LEU A 395 14.48 29.49 -28.55
N THR A 396 14.16 30.55 -27.82
CA THR A 396 15.02 31.08 -26.72
C THR A 396 15.11 30.10 -25.54
N GLY A 397 14.03 29.39 -25.24
CA GLY A 397 14.01 28.37 -24.18
C GLY A 397 14.79 27.11 -24.54
N ALA A 398 14.77 26.68 -25.81
CA ALA A 398 15.60 25.56 -26.27
C ALA A 398 17.09 25.89 -26.18
N LEU A 399 17.48 27.12 -26.55
CA LEU A 399 18.86 27.60 -26.43
C LEU A 399 19.26 27.71 -24.94
N ALA A 400 18.39 28.28 -24.10
CA ALA A 400 18.61 28.40 -22.67
C ALA A 400 18.81 27.03 -21.98
N ARG A 401 18.03 26.00 -22.39
CA ARG A 401 18.24 24.62 -21.89
C ARG A 401 19.57 24.03 -22.34
N ARG A 402 19.97 24.21 -23.61
CA ARG A 402 21.28 23.74 -24.09
C ARG A 402 22.44 24.40 -23.35
N LEU A 403 22.36 25.69 -23.11
CA LEU A 403 23.37 26.43 -22.32
C LEU A 403 23.32 26.02 -20.84
N GLY A 404 22.13 25.85 -20.28
CA GLY A 404 21.92 25.39 -18.90
C GLY A 404 22.49 23.99 -18.69
N SER A 405 22.23 23.04 -19.57
CA SER A 405 22.78 21.69 -19.50
C SER A 405 24.30 21.68 -19.63
N ALA A 406 24.86 22.46 -20.57
CA ALA A 406 26.31 22.57 -20.73
C ALA A 406 26.99 23.17 -19.48
N LEU A 407 26.38 24.18 -18.85
CA LEU A 407 26.87 24.75 -17.58
C LEU A 407 26.79 23.76 -16.43
N VAL A 408 25.72 22.99 -16.35
CA VAL A 408 25.56 21.94 -15.34
C VAL A 408 26.60 20.83 -15.52
N GLU A 409 26.95 20.49 -16.75
CA GLU A 409 27.98 19.47 -17.04
C GLU A 409 29.41 19.94 -16.66
N GLN A 410 29.66 21.25 -16.63
CA GLN A 410 30.93 21.80 -16.19
C GLN A 410 31.12 21.82 -14.67
N LEU A 411 30.04 21.62 -13.89
CA LEU A 411 30.17 21.51 -12.44
C LEU A 411 30.91 20.22 -12.05
N PRO A 412 31.66 20.21 -10.94
CA PRO A 412 32.30 18.98 -10.45
C PRO A 412 31.32 17.83 -10.34
N ARG A 413 31.69 16.66 -10.86
CA ARG A 413 30.82 15.46 -10.92
C ARG A 413 30.31 15.02 -9.55
N ASP A 414 31.05 15.29 -8.48
CA ASP A 414 30.71 14.98 -7.10
C ASP A 414 29.90 16.09 -6.40
N SER A 415 29.58 17.16 -7.12
CA SER A 415 28.82 18.27 -6.55
C SER A 415 27.35 17.89 -6.36
N ARG A 416 26.86 18.03 -5.12
CA ARG A 416 25.42 17.90 -4.81
C ARG A 416 24.55 18.86 -5.65
N TRP A 417 25.12 19.98 -6.08
CA TRP A 417 24.46 20.96 -6.96
C TRP A 417 24.31 20.43 -8.38
N GLN A 418 25.34 19.77 -8.94
CA GLN A 418 25.24 19.14 -10.26
C GLN A 418 24.13 18.09 -10.30
N ALA A 419 24.11 17.19 -9.30
CA ALA A 419 23.09 16.16 -9.18
C ALA A 419 21.66 16.75 -9.08
N ARG A 420 21.50 17.85 -8.33
CA ARG A 420 20.19 18.54 -8.21
C ARG A 420 19.79 19.23 -9.51
N LEU A 421 20.68 19.94 -10.17
CA LEU A 421 20.38 20.70 -11.38
C LEU A 421 20.09 19.79 -12.58
N ARG A 422 20.74 18.63 -12.67
CA ARG A 422 20.45 17.60 -13.68
C ARG A 422 19.01 17.07 -13.62
N ARG A 423 18.35 17.20 -12.49
CA ARG A 423 16.97 16.78 -12.26
C ARG A 423 15.93 17.86 -12.56
N THR A 424 16.34 19.06 -12.96
CA THR A 424 15.46 20.21 -13.19
C THR A 424 15.11 20.41 -14.67
N ALA A 425 14.14 21.27 -14.95
CA ALA A 425 13.77 21.71 -16.30
C ALA A 425 14.90 22.47 -17.04
N LEU A 426 16.00 22.80 -16.36
CA LEU A 426 17.21 23.35 -16.99
C LEU A 426 17.99 22.29 -17.78
N SER A 427 17.88 21.02 -17.39
CA SER A 427 18.63 19.90 -17.98
C SER A 427 17.75 18.83 -18.60
N ARG A 428 16.45 18.83 -18.30
CA ARG A 428 15.48 17.83 -18.77
C ARG A 428 14.32 18.51 -19.49
N PRO A 429 13.66 17.83 -20.43
CA PRO A 429 12.37 18.26 -20.97
C PRO A 429 11.36 18.53 -19.86
N ALA A 430 10.48 19.52 -20.04
CA ALA A 430 9.44 19.84 -19.08
C ALA A 430 8.19 18.95 -19.31
N THR A 431 8.37 17.66 -19.20
CA THR A 431 7.31 16.65 -19.24
C THR A 431 7.15 15.97 -17.89
N LEU A 432 5.99 15.35 -17.62
CA LEU A 432 5.81 14.54 -16.41
C LEU A 432 6.72 13.32 -16.41
N ASP A 433 6.97 12.75 -17.58
CA ASP A 433 7.88 11.62 -17.75
C ASP A 433 9.28 11.93 -17.22
N ASP A 434 9.86 13.06 -17.67
CA ASP A 434 11.22 13.43 -17.32
C ASP A 434 11.35 14.03 -15.90
N LEU A 435 10.35 14.84 -15.48
CA LEU A 435 10.42 15.60 -14.24
C LEU A 435 9.75 14.92 -13.04
N TYR A 436 8.91 13.91 -13.27
CA TYR A 436 8.28 13.15 -12.21
C TYR A 436 8.65 11.67 -12.30
N PHE A 437 8.19 10.92 -13.28
CA PHE A 437 8.38 9.48 -13.31
C PHE A 437 9.85 9.08 -13.32
N ASP A 438 10.63 9.44 -14.32
CA ASP A 438 12.07 9.10 -14.38
C ASP A 438 12.91 9.73 -13.26
N ASN A 439 12.46 10.84 -12.67
CA ASN A 439 13.19 11.51 -11.60
C ASN A 439 13.08 10.81 -10.23
N PHE A 440 11.97 10.12 -10.01
CA PHE A 440 11.67 9.50 -8.71
C PHE A 440 11.57 7.98 -8.79
N ALA A 441 11.83 7.39 -9.97
CA ALA A 441 11.94 5.96 -10.13
C ALA A 441 13.18 5.40 -9.43
N VAL A 442 13.08 4.16 -8.93
CA VAL A 442 14.22 3.38 -8.42
C VAL A 442 15.20 3.14 -9.55
N PHE A 443 14.68 2.57 -10.65
CA PHE A 443 15.37 2.48 -11.92
C PHE A 443 14.55 3.23 -12.97
N ASP A 444 15.07 4.31 -13.52
CA ASP A 444 14.44 4.98 -14.66
C ASP A 444 14.50 4.08 -15.92
N ARG A 445 13.77 4.45 -16.99
CA ARG A 445 13.72 3.66 -18.24
C ARG A 445 15.09 3.29 -18.79
N ARG A 446 16.08 4.18 -18.70
CA ARG A 446 17.46 3.90 -19.15
C ARG A 446 18.16 2.91 -18.25
N ALA A 447 17.99 3.09 -16.94
CA ALA A 447 18.58 2.20 -15.94
C ALA A 447 17.98 0.79 -16.03
N ILE A 448 16.66 0.65 -16.23
CA ILE A 448 16.00 -0.64 -16.47
C ILE A 448 16.63 -1.33 -17.70
N ARG A 449 16.71 -0.61 -18.82
CA ARG A 449 17.27 -1.17 -20.06
C ARG A 449 18.74 -1.57 -19.92
N ALA A 450 19.53 -0.85 -19.15
CA ALA A 450 20.91 -1.19 -18.86
C ALA A 450 21.03 -2.37 -17.87
N LEU A 451 20.10 -2.47 -16.92
CA LEU A 451 20.08 -3.50 -15.88
C LEU A 451 19.69 -4.88 -16.43
N LEU A 452 18.76 -4.92 -17.39
CA LEU A 452 18.27 -6.19 -17.95
C LEU A 452 19.38 -6.94 -18.71
N SER A 453 19.40 -8.27 -18.58
CA SER A 453 20.30 -9.13 -19.33
C SER A 453 20.10 -8.99 -20.84
N PRO A 454 21.06 -9.36 -21.69
CA PRO A 454 20.90 -9.34 -23.14
C PRO A 454 19.69 -10.15 -23.63
N ALA A 455 19.33 -11.24 -22.96
CA ALA A 455 18.18 -12.07 -23.32
C ALA A 455 16.84 -11.35 -23.13
N HIS A 456 16.75 -10.46 -22.15
CA HIS A 456 15.52 -9.75 -21.79
C HIS A 456 15.47 -8.28 -22.23
N ARG A 457 16.62 -7.70 -22.59
CA ARG A 457 16.77 -6.25 -22.86
C ARG A 457 15.82 -5.74 -23.95
N ASP A 458 15.67 -6.47 -25.05
CA ASP A 458 14.86 -6.01 -26.17
C ASP A 458 13.37 -6.23 -25.92
N SER A 459 12.98 -7.33 -25.29
CA SER A 459 11.57 -7.63 -24.98
C SER A 459 11.04 -6.80 -23.83
N LEU A 460 11.70 -6.83 -22.68
CA LEU A 460 11.24 -6.14 -21.47
C LEU A 460 11.61 -4.65 -21.47
N GLY A 461 12.78 -4.29 -22.05
CA GLY A 461 13.22 -2.88 -22.14
C GLY A 461 12.38 -2.01 -23.08
N ALA A 462 11.50 -2.61 -23.88
CA ALA A 462 10.52 -1.90 -24.71
C ALA A 462 9.18 -1.64 -23.98
N ILE A 463 8.94 -2.31 -22.85
CA ILE A 463 7.74 -2.12 -22.04
C ILE A 463 7.85 -0.78 -21.32
N ASP A 464 6.79 0.03 -21.40
CA ASP A 464 6.70 1.29 -20.67
C ASP A 464 6.40 1.00 -19.17
N PRO A 465 7.35 1.27 -18.26
CA PRO A 465 7.16 1.02 -16.83
C PRO A 465 6.13 1.96 -16.18
N TYR A 466 5.65 2.96 -16.90
CA TYR A 466 4.67 3.94 -16.42
C TYR A 466 3.33 3.84 -17.15
N ALA A 467 3.07 2.74 -17.86
CA ALA A 467 1.87 2.56 -18.68
C ALA A 467 0.58 2.81 -17.88
N VAL A 468 0.50 2.26 -16.65
CA VAL A 468 -0.66 2.46 -15.75
C VAL A 468 -0.82 3.93 -15.37
N ALA A 469 0.26 4.61 -15.02
CA ALA A 469 0.23 6.04 -14.70
C ALA A 469 -0.20 6.89 -15.91
N HIS A 470 0.23 6.54 -17.13
CA HIS A 470 -0.20 7.20 -18.36
C HIS A 470 -1.68 6.98 -18.65
N ASP A 471 -2.21 5.78 -18.41
CA ASP A 471 -3.64 5.49 -18.53
C ASP A 471 -4.48 6.32 -17.56
N LEU A 472 -4.03 6.43 -16.32
CA LEU A 472 -4.66 7.29 -15.32
C LEU A 472 -4.62 8.77 -15.73
N LEU A 473 -3.49 9.27 -16.24
CA LEU A 473 -3.37 10.64 -16.74
C LEU A 473 -4.29 10.93 -17.94
N ARG A 474 -4.54 9.94 -18.81
CA ARG A 474 -5.47 10.08 -19.93
C ARG A 474 -6.93 10.08 -19.51
N THR A 475 -7.26 9.42 -18.42
CA THR A 475 -8.64 9.22 -17.98
C THR A 475 -9.08 10.15 -16.85
N THR A 476 -8.13 10.83 -16.17
CA THR A 476 -8.46 11.80 -15.12
C THR A 476 -9.05 13.09 -15.69
N ASP A 477 -9.97 13.71 -14.92
CA ASP A 477 -10.52 15.04 -15.19
C ASP A 477 -9.72 16.18 -14.53
N ALA A 478 -8.57 15.88 -13.93
CA ALA A 478 -7.72 16.82 -13.22
C ALA A 478 -7.11 17.87 -14.16
N GLY A 479 -7.43 19.15 -13.92
CA GLY A 479 -6.99 20.27 -14.78
C GLY A 479 -5.60 20.81 -14.46
N SER A 480 -4.97 20.42 -13.36
CA SER A 480 -3.67 20.94 -12.92
C SER A 480 -2.64 19.85 -12.72
N VAL A 481 -1.36 20.22 -12.83
CA VAL A 481 -0.24 19.29 -12.61
C VAL A 481 -0.29 18.67 -11.22
N LEU A 482 -0.55 19.48 -10.17
CA LEU A 482 -0.64 18.93 -8.81
C LEU A 482 -1.75 17.89 -8.69
N ASN A 483 -2.96 18.22 -9.10
CA ASN A 483 -4.09 17.31 -9.00
C ASN A 483 -3.94 16.06 -9.88
N GLN A 484 -3.29 16.17 -11.05
CA GLN A 484 -2.91 15.02 -11.88
C GLN A 484 -1.97 14.07 -11.15
N LEU A 485 -0.93 14.61 -10.48
CA LEU A 485 0.02 13.82 -9.71
C LEU A 485 -0.64 13.16 -8.49
N LEU A 486 -1.51 13.89 -7.77
CA LEU A 486 -2.26 13.33 -6.64
C LEU A 486 -3.18 12.18 -7.10
N TYR A 487 -3.87 12.36 -8.22
CA TYR A 487 -4.74 11.32 -8.80
C TYR A 487 -3.93 10.06 -9.17
N VAL A 488 -2.81 10.23 -9.84
CA VAL A 488 -1.96 9.10 -10.23
C VAL A 488 -1.43 8.37 -8.99
N ASP A 489 -0.87 9.10 -8.02
CA ASP A 489 -0.28 8.48 -6.83
C ASP A 489 -1.32 7.79 -5.94
N LEU A 490 -2.58 8.28 -5.90
CA LEU A 490 -3.68 7.62 -5.20
C LEU A 490 -4.02 6.23 -5.76
N PHE A 491 -3.75 5.98 -7.05
CA PHE A 491 -4.07 4.70 -7.71
C PHE A 491 -2.84 3.89 -8.17
N THR A 492 -1.63 4.39 -7.88
CA THR A 492 -0.36 3.68 -8.12
C THR A 492 0.44 3.56 -6.83
N TYR A 493 1.17 4.59 -6.44
CA TYR A 493 2.09 4.59 -5.30
C TYR A 493 1.40 4.27 -3.95
N LEU A 494 0.20 4.81 -3.72
CA LEU A 494 -0.58 4.53 -2.51
C LEU A 494 -0.93 3.05 -2.37
N HIS A 495 -1.15 2.35 -3.49
CA HIS A 495 -1.43 0.91 -3.45
C HIS A 495 -0.33 0.15 -2.71
N GLU A 496 0.93 0.38 -3.06
CA GLU A 496 2.07 -0.26 -2.41
C GLU A 496 2.15 0.06 -0.91
N LEU A 497 1.91 1.32 -0.55
CA LEU A 497 1.89 1.74 0.85
C LEU A 497 0.77 1.06 1.65
N LEU A 498 -0.39 0.83 1.03
CA LEU A 498 -1.51 0.15 1.67
C LEU A 498 -1.28 -1.36 1.80
N MET A 499 -0.66 -2.00 0.80
CA MET A 499 -0.31 -3.42 0.88
C MET A 499 0.76 -3.64 1.95
N LYS A 500 1.82 -2.85 1.96
CA LYS A 500 2.79 -2.81 3.05
C LYS A 500 2.11 -2.68 4.42
N GLN A 501 1.18 -1.72 4.55
CA GLN A 501 0.49 -1.47 5.81
C GLN A 501 -0.39 -2.65 6.24
N ASP A 502 -1.17 -3.21 5.31
CA ASP A 502 -2.06 -4.35 5.59
C ASP A 502 -1.25 -5.61 5.91
N GLN A 503 -0.33 -6.01 5.03
CA GLN A 503 0.39 -7.29 5.13
C GLN A 503 1.34 -7.32 6.32
N MET A 504 2.08 -6.23 6.60
CA MET A 504 2.99 -6.18 7.74
C MET A 504 2.24 -6.14 9.08
N SER A 505 1.10 -5.47 9.17
CA SER A 505 0.30 -5.49 10.39
C SER A 505 -0.43 -6.82 10.56
N MET A 506 -0.90 -7.43 9.45
CA MET A 506 -1.57 -8.72 9.52
C MET A 506 -0.61 -9.89 9.77
N ALA A 507 0.67 -9.80 9.38
CA ALA A 507 1.71 -10.72 9.81
C ALA A 507 1.84 -10.80 11.35
N ALA A 508 1.40 -9.74 12.05
CA ALA A 508 1.31 -9.67 13.51
C ALA A 508 -0.14 -9.80 14.03
N SER A 509 -1.10 -10.21 13.21
CA SER A 509 -2.52 -10.34 13.56
C SER A 509 -3.14 -9.06 14.14
N ILE A 510 -2.81 -7.88 13.58
CA ILE A 510 -3.34 -6.59 14.02
C ILE A 510 -4.02 -5.85 12.87
N GLU A 511 -5.18 -5.22 13.13
CA GLU A 511 -5.89 -4.41 12.15
C GLU A 511 -5.35 -2.99 12.10
N SER A 512 -4.93 -2.52 10.93
CA SER A 512 -4.61 -1.10 10.71
C SER A 512 -5.74 -0.36 9.99
N ARG A 513 -6.07 0.85 10.48
CA ARG A 513 -7.12 1.74 9.96
C ARG A 513 -6.53 3.08 9.50
N VAL A 514 -7.01 3.57 8.37
CA VAL A 514 -6.46 4.75 7.66
C VAL A 514 -7.47 5.91 7.63
N PRO A 515 -7.51 6.81 8.63
CA PRO A 515 -8.49 7.89 8.68
C PRO A 515 -8.41 8.87 7.51
N PHE A 516 -7.24 9.12 6.94
CA PHE A 516 -7.09 10.03 5.80
C PHE A 516 -7.69 9.51 4.50
N LEU A 517 -8.01 8.20 4.42
CA LEU A 517 -8.63 7.57 3.26
C LEU A 517 -10.14 7.33 3.44
N ASP A 518 -10.79 8.10 4.29
CA ASP A 518 -12.24 8.17 4.34
C ASP A 518 -12.77 8.83 3.06
N HIS A 519 -13.59 8.12 2.26
CA HIS A 519 -13.93 8.62 0.93
C HIS A 519 -14.63 9.98 0.93
N PRO A 520 -15.55 10.34 1.89
CA PRO A 520 -16.12 11.68 1.92
C PRO A 520 -15.07 12.77 2.26
N LEU A 521 -14.03 12.42 3.04
CA LEU A 521 -12.92 13.33 3.30
C LEU A 521 -12.05 13.50 2.05
N VAL A 522 -11.73 12.39 1.35
CA VAL A 522 -10.91 12.44 0.13
C VAL A 522 -11.65 13.16 -1.00
N GLU A 523 -12.94 12.89 -1.20
CA GLU A 523 -13.77 13.62 -2.17
C GLU A 523 -13.79 15.12 -1.87
N PHE A 524 -13.92 15.52 -0.60
CA PHE A 524 -13.78 16.92 -0.21
C PHE A 524 -12.37 17.47 -0.51
N THR A 525 -11.31 16.73 -0.20
CA THR A 525 -9.94 17.20 -0.51
C THR A 525 -9.71 17.36 -2.01
N ALA A 526 -10.36 16.55 -2.84
CA ALA A 526 -10.28 16.68 -4.30
C ALA A 526 -10.87 18.01 -4.81
N THR A 527 -11.88 18.56 -4.13
CA THR A 527 -12.47 19.87 -4.49
C THR A 527 -11.68 21.08 -3.96
N LEU A 528 -10.66 20.88 -3.12
CA LEU A 528 -9.92 21.99 -2.54
C LEU A 528 -9.04 22.71 -3.57
N PRO A 529 -8.97 24.06 -3.51
CA PRO A 529 -8.00 24.83 -4.26
C PRO A 529 -6.57 24.38 -3.92
N GLU A 530 -5.70 24.32 -4.89
CA GLU A 530 -4.30 23.88 -4.71
C GLU A 530 -3.54 24.61 -3.61
N ARG A 531 -3.82 25.91 -3.41
CA ARG A 531 -3.21 26.72 -2.35
C ARG A 531 -3.49 26.19 -0.93
N LEU A 532 -4.53 25.38 -0.76
CA LEU A 532 -4.85 24.73 0.52
C LEU A 532 -4.14 23.38 0.66
N LYS A 533 -3.64 22.79 -0.42
CA LYS A 533 -2.79 21.60 -0.41
C LYS A 533 -1.32 21.97 -0.35
N LEU A 534 -0.86 22.81 -1.30
CA LEU A 534 0.52 23.26 -1.45
C LEU A 534 0.57 24.79 -1.52
N ARG A 535 1.15 25.45 -0.48
CA ARG A 535 1.26 26.91 -0.42
C ARG A 535 2.73 27.33 -0.30
N GLY A 536 3.29 27.78 -1.39
CA GLY A 536 4.72 28.13 -1.45
C GLY A 536 5.59 26.91 -1.14
N ARG A 537 6.27 26.94 0.02
CA ARG A 537 7.11 25.82 0.49
C ARG A 537 6.39 24.87 1.44
N THR A 538 5.18 25.19 1.86
CA THR A 538 4.40 24.44 2.85
C THR A 538 3.53 23.41 2.16
N THR A 539 3.76 22.14 2.46
CA THR A 539 2.93 20.98 2.06
C THR A 539 1.84 20.71 3.10
N LYS A 540 0.74 20.04 2.71
CA LYS A 540 -0.40 19.74 3.60
C LYS A 540 -0.91 20.99 4.33
N TYR A 541 -0.98 22.12 3.60
CA TYR A 541 -1.27 23.41 4.22
C TYR A 541 -2.58 23.39 5.03
N ILE A 542 -3.66 22.83 4.49
CA ILE A 542 -4.95 22.76 5.17
C ILE A 542 -4.88 21.95 6.47
N LEU A 543 -4.17 20.81 6.49
CA LEU A 543 -3.98 19.99 7.69
C LEU A 543 -3.23 20.78 8.77
N ARG A 544 -2.15 21.50 8.40
CA ARG A 544 -1.38 22.31 9.34
C ARG A 544 -2.23 23.41 9.95
N GLU A 545 -3.05 24.08 9.15
CA GLU A 545 -3.97 25.12 9.65
C GLU A 545 -5.09 24.53 10.50
N ALA A 546 -5.70 23.42 10.08
CA ALA A 546 -6.77 22.76 10.84
C ALA A 546 -6.28 22.25 12.21
N MET A 547 -4.99 21.89 12.31
CA MET A 547 -4.38 21.34 13.53
C MET A 547 -3.57 22.36 14.33
N ARG A 548 -3.59 23.64 13.96
CA ARG A 548 -2.76 24.69 14.57
C ARG A 548 -2.94 24.79 16.09
N ASP A 549 -4.17 24.71 16.56
CA ASP A 549 -4.50 24.86 17.99
C ASP A 549 -4.29 23.54 18.78
N PHE A 550 -4.07 22.45 18.09
CA PHE A 550 -3.93 21.11 18.68
C PHE A 550 -2.46 20.71 18.83
N LEU A 551 -1.64 20.92 17.80
CA LEU A 551 -0.30 20.38 17.75
C LEU A 551 0.77 21.38 18.20
N PRO A 552 1.88 20.89 18.80
CA PRO A 552 3.05 21.71 19.08
C PRO A 552 3.63 22.36 17.82
N ALA A 553 4.22 23.56 17.97
CA ALA A 553 4.83 24.29 16.87
C ALA A 553 5.95 23.50 16.18
N GLU A 554 6.68 22.70 16.93
CA GLU A 554 7.75 21.82 16.44
C GLU A 554 7.19 20.77 15.45
N ILE A 555 6.03 20.19 15.72
CA ILE A 555 5.35 19.25 14.82
C ILE A 555 4.76 19.98 13.61
N LEU A 556 4.12 21.13 13.83
CA LEU A 556 3.52 21.94 12.76
C LEU A 556 4.54 22.48 11.78
N SER A 557 5.75 22.84 12.22
CA SER A 557 6.81 23.39 11.37
C SER A 557 7.69 22.33 10.72
N ARG A 558 7.64 21.08 11.21
CA ARG A 558 8.47 19.98 10.75
C ARG A 558 8.23 19.67 9.27
N GLY A 559 9.31 19.51 8.52
CA GLY A 559 9.26 18.99 7.15
C GLY A 559 8.87 17.50 7.11
N LYS A 560 8.32 17.05 5.99
CA LYS A 560 8.10 15.61 5.78
C LYS A 560 9.46 14.89 5.83
N MET A 561 9.57 13.95 6.74
CA MET A 561 10.62 12.95 6.77
C MET A 561 9.92 11.60 6.56
N GLY A 562 10.36 10.82 5.57
CA GLY A 562 9.93 9.43 5.46
C GLY A 562 10.40 8.64 6.68
N PHE A 563 10.03 7.39 6.80
CA PHE A 563 10.57 6.53 7.85
C PHE A 563 11.99 6.09 7.42
N PRO A 564 13.06 6.72 7.91
CA PRO A 564 14.41 6.47 7.44
C PRO A 564 14.91 5.13 7.97
N VAL A 565 15.39 4.27 7.06
CA VAL A 565 16.10 3.03 7.41
C VAL A 565 17.51 3.16 6.86
N PRO A 566 18.57 2.97 7.65
CA PRO A 566 19.94 3.23 7.23
C PRO A 566 20.56 2.09 6.40
N ILE A 567 19.76 1.45 5.51
CA ILE A 567 20.19 0.29 4.69
C ILE A 567 21.43 0.60 3.85
N GLY A 568 21.55 1.84 3.33
CA GLY A 568 22.71 2.23 2.53
C GLY A 568 24.02 2.19 3.30
N ARG A 569 23.98 2.49 4.59
CA ARG A 569 25.12 2.34 5.49
C ARG A 569 25.38 0.86 5.77
N TRP A 570 24.34 0.10 6.12
CA TRP A 570 24.46 -1.31 6.44
C TRP A 570 25.04 -2.12 5.27
N PHE A 571 24.60 -1.87 4.03
CA PHE A 571 25.13 -2.51 2.81
C PHE A 571 26.59 -2.13 2.47
N ARG A 572 27.08 -0.98 2.93
CA ARG A 572 28.48 -0.61 2.80
C ARG A 572 29.38 -1.21 3.89
N GLU A 573 28.82 -1.46 5.06
CA GLU A 573 29.55 -1.87 6.26
C GLU A 573 29.29 -3.35 6.59
N ALA A 574 28.73 -3.62 7.76
CA ALA A 574 28.62 -4.95 8.36
C ALA A 574 27.73 -5.94 7.57
N TYR A 575 26.77 -5.44 6.78
CA TYR A 575 25.81 -6.27 6.04
C TYR A 575 26.07 -6.33 4.54
N ARG A 576 27.28 -6.03 4.10
CA ARG A 576 27.69 -6.15 2.70
C ARG A 576 27.52 -7.58 2.19
N GLY A 577 27.75 -8.59 3.02
CA GLY A 577 27.60 -10.01 2.67
C GLY A 577 26.22 -10.36 2.13
N ILE A 578 25.16 -9.62 2.51
CA ILE A 578 23.82 -9.78 1.95
C ILE A 578 23.79 -9.40 0.46
N VAL A 579 24.43 -8.28 0.12
CA VAL A 579 24.53 -7.85 -1.29
C VAL A 579 25.39 -8.83 -2.08
N ASP A 580 26.51 -9.29 -1.50
CA ASP A 580 27.40 -10.24 -2.16
C ASP A 580 26.68 -11.58 -2.43
N GLU A 581 25.84 -12.07 -1.51
CA GLU A 581 25.08 -13.32 -1.69
C GLU A 581 23.87 -13.16 -2.62
N PHE A 582 22.97 -12.22 -2.32
CA PHE A 582 21.67 -12.11 -2.99
C PHE A 582 21.70 -11.30 -4.29
N VAL A 583 22.79 -10.57 -4.58
CA VAL A 583 22.91 -9.76 -5.80
C VAL A 583 24.05 -10.23 -6.69
N LEU A 584 25.19 -10.64 -6.12
CA LEU A 584 26.38 -11.08 -6.87
C LEU A 584 26.57 -12.60 -6.86
N GLY A 585 25.83 -13.32 -6.01
CA GLY A 585 25.96 -14.77 -5.86
C GLY A 585 25.62 -15.56 -7.13
N GLU A 586 26.12 -16.77 -7.22
CA GLU A 586 25.94 -17.63 -8.40
C GLU A 586 24.47 -17.91 -8.73
N ARG A 587 23.62 -18.06 -7.72
CA ARG A 587 22.17 -18.27 -7.93
C ARG A 587 21.49 -17.06 -8.58
N ALA A 588 21.73 -15.86 -8.05
CA ALA A 588 21.19 -14.62 -8.63
C ALA A 588 21.70 -14.41 -10.06
N ALA A 589 22.98 -14.66 -10.30
CA ALA A 589 23.58 -14.59 -11.64
C ALA A 589 23.00 -15.65 -12.59
N GLY A 590 22.74 -16.86 -12.10
CA GLY A 590 22.19 -17.99 -12.89
C GLY A 590 20.73 -17.78 -13.34
N ARG A 591 20.00 -16.79 -12.77
CA ARG A 591 18.63 -16.45 -13.23
C ARG A 591 18.60 -15.75 -14.57
N ASP A 592 19.72 -15.20 -15.03
CA ASP A 592 19.87 -14.45 -16.29
C ASP A 592 18.85 -13.29 -16.46
N LEU A 593 18.39 -12.71 -15.36
CA LEU A 593 17.49 -11.54 -15.41
C LEU A 593 18.26 -10.25 -15.63
N PHE A 594 19.46 -10.14 -15.06
CA PHE A 594 20.22 -8.91 -14.99
C PHE A 594 21.57 -9.00 -15.69
N ASP A 595 22.01 -7.87 -16.25
CA ASP A 595 23.37 -7.72 -16.81
C ASP A 595 24.41 -7.68 -15.69
N ALA A 596 25.24 -8.71 -15.62
CA ALA A 596 26.22 -8.91 -14.55
C ALA A 596 27.21 -7.73 -14.40
N GLN A 597 27.58 -7.06 -15.51
CA GLN A 597 28.51 -5.93 -15.47
C GLN A 597 27.83 -4.69 -14.85
N THR A 598 26.60 -4.43 -15.22
CA THR A 598 25.78 -3.34 -14.66
C THR A 598 25.57 -3.54 -13.16
N VAL A 599 25.19 -4.76 -12.73
CA VAL A 599 25.01 -5.11 -11.32
C VAL A 599 26.30 -4.89 -10.53
N ARG A 600 27.46 -5.39 -11.01
CA ARG A 600 28.77 -5.17 -10.37
C ARG A 600 29.10 -3.69 -10.26
N THR A 601 28.77 -2.89 -11.28
CA THR A 601 29.00 -1.45 -11.25
C THR A 601 28.21 -0.77 -10.14
N LEU A 602 26.92 -1.10 -9.99
CA LEU A 602 26.05 -0.58 -8.92
C LEU A 602 26.61 -0.91 -7.52
N VAL A 603 27.01 -2.17 -7.32
CA VAL A 603 27.58 -2.64 -6.05
C VAL A 603 28.90 -1.92 -5.74
N ASN A 604 29.80 -1.81 -6.70
CA ASN A 604 31.11 -1.17 -6.51
C ASN A 604 30.99 0.35 -6.26
N GLU A 605 30.14 1.05 -7.00
CA GLU A 605 29.88 2.47 -6.78
C GLU A 605 29.30 2.72 -5.39
N HIS A 606 28.38 1.85 -4.94
CA HIS A 606 27.79 1.97 -3.60
C HIS A 606 28.81 1.70 -2.50
N ALA A 607 29.57 0.60 -2.63
CA ALA A 607 30.60 0.20 -1.66
C ALA A 607 31.71 1.25 -1.51
N ALA A 608 32.13 1.86 -2.63
CA ALA A 608 33.13 2.92 -2.64
C ALA A 608 32.57 4.28 -2.12
N GLY A 609 31.28 4.39 -1.86
CA GLY A 609 30.63 5.66 -1.51
C GLY A 609 30.58 6.68 -2.66
N ALA A 610 30.91 6.27 -3.89
CA ALA A 610 30.91 7.14 -5.08
C ALA A 610 29.49 7.55 -5.47
N ARG A 611 28.53 6.64 -5.31
CA ARG A 611 27.10 6.87 -5.49
C ARG A 611 26.28 6.07 -4.48
N ASP A 612 25.17 6.64 -4.04
CA ASP A 612 24.21 5.91 -3.21
C ASP A 612 23.24 5.11 -4.12
N HIS A 613 23.28 3.80 -4.02
CA HIS A 613 22.42 2.87 -4.73
C HIS A 613 21.59 2.01 -3.75
N ALA A 614 21.39 2.47 -2.51
CA ALA A 614 20.72 1.71 -1.47
C ALA A 614 19.36 1.15 -1.90
N GLU A 615 18.48 1.98 -2.46
CA GLU A 615 17.14 1.55 -2.92
C GLU A 615 17.22 0.53 -4.06
N ARG A 616 18.18 0.69 -4.98
CA ARG A 616 18.40 -0.24 -6.10
C ARG A 616 18.88 -1.60 -5.62
N LEU A 617 19.86 -1.61 -4.73
CA LEU A 617 20.39 -2.85 -4.14
C LEU A 617 19.31 -3.53 -3.28
N TRP A 618 18.52 -2.75 -2.55
CA TRP A 618 17.37 -3.27 -1.79
C TRP A 618 16.39 -4.01 -2.70
N ALA A 619 15.99 -3.41 -3.83
CA ALA A 619 15.10 -4.05 -4.80
C ALA A 619 15.69 -5.36 -5.34
N LEU A 620 16.99 -5.39 -5.70
CA LEU A 620 17.63 -6.60 -6.22
C LEU A 620 17.74 -7.71 -5.17
N VAL A 621 18.09 -7.37 -3.92
CA VAL A 621 18.12 -8.33 -2.80
C VAL A 621 16.74 -8.97 -2.60
N ASN A 622 15.69 -8.16 -2.57
CA ASN A 622 14.32 -8.66 -2.33
C ASN A 622 13.80 -9.51 -3.50
N VAL A 623 14.15 -9.16 -4.74
CA VAL A 623 13.81 -9.99 -5.92
C VAL A 623 14.42 -11.38 -5.80
N GLU A 624 15.69 -11.49 -5.37
CA GLU A 624 16.33 -12.80 -5.21
C GLU A 624 15.74 -13.60 -4.04
N ILE A 625 15.47 -12.96 -2.88
CA ILE A 625 14.80 -13.61 -1.75
C ILE A 625 13.42 -14.13 -2.17
N TRP A 626 12.64 -13.31 -2.87
CA TRP A 626 11.32 -13.67 -3.39
C TRP A 626 11.40 -14.86 -4.35
N HIS A 627 12.39 -14.89 -5.27
CA HIS A 627 12.61 -16.02 -6.16
C HIS A 627 12.89 -17.30 -5.39
N ARG A 628 13.78 -17.26 -4.39
CA ARG A 628 14.12 -18.45 -3.58
C ARG A 628 12.87 -19.00 -2.89
N ILE A 629 12.05 -18.12 -2.31
CA ILE A 629 10.85 -18.54 -1.56
C ILE A 629 9.76 -19.07 -2.50
N PHE A 630 9.35 -18.28 -3.49
CA PHE A 630 8.14 -18.57 -4.26
C PHE A 630 8.39 -19.36 -5.54
N ILE A 631 9.53 -19.17 -6.20
CA ILE A 631 9.84 -19.83 -7.47
C ILE A 631 10.62 -21.12 -7.24
N ASP A 632 11.62 -21.07 -6.37
CA ASP A 632 12.43 -22.25 -6.04
C ASP A 632 11.78 -23.11 -4.94
N GLY A 633 10.82 -22.57 -4.17
CA GLY A 633 10.06 -23.30 -3.14
C GLY A 633 10.82 -23.50 -1.83
N GLU A 634 11.82 -22.67 -1.52
CA GLU A 634 12.54 -22.73 -0.24
C GLU A 634 11.67 -22.16 0.90
N SER A 635 11.80 -22.73 2.09
CA SER A 635 11.17 -22.10 3.25
C SER A 635 11.87 -20.78 3.60
N PRO A 636 11.15 -19.78 4.15
CA PRO A 636 11.79 -18.55 4.61
C PRO A 636 12.94 -18.77 5.60
N ASP A 637 12.87 -19.83 6.40
CA ASP A 637 13.92 -20.17 7.38
C ASP A 637 15.18 -20.69 6.68
N ASP A 638 15.04 -21.42 5.57
CA ASP A 638 16.17 -21.94 4.78
C ASP A 638 16.88 -20.84 3.98
N VAL A 639 16.13 -19.81 3.55
CA VAL A 639 16.70 -18.64 2.84
C VAL A 639 17.59 -17.78 3.74
N GLY A 640 17.57 -18.03 5.03
CA GLY A 640 18.26 -17.36 6.12
C GLY A 640 19.32 -16.31 5.77
N VAL A 641 19.10 -15.07 6.18
CA VAL A 641 20.10 -14.01 6.02
C VAL A 641 21.08 -14.12 7.20
N ALA A 642 22.26 -14.70 6.95
CA ALA A 642 23.27 -14.87 7.98
C ALA A 642 23.62 -13.52 8.62
N ALA A 643 23.38 -13.38 9.94
CA ALA A 643 23.96 -12.27 10.69
C ALA A 643 25.48 -12.30 10.50
N PRO A 644 26.15 -11.17 10.24
CA PRO A 644 27.60 -11.13 10.19
C PRO A 644 28.12 -11.74 11.50
N ALA A 645 29.06 -12.70 11.40
CA ALA A 645 29.76 -13.16 12.57
C ALA A 645 30.27 -11.91 13.32
N LEU A 646 29.79 -11.69 14.54
CA LEU A 646 30.25 -10.59 15.38
C LEU A 646 31.77 -10.71 15.42
N ALA A 647 32.45 -9.88 14.63
CA ALA A 647 33.88 -9.68 14.81
C ALA A 647 34.02 -9.22 16.25
N ALA A 648 34.53 -10.10 17.10
CA ALA A 648 34.74 -9.85 18.50
C ALA A 648 35.45 -8.49 18.60
N ALA A 649 34.75 -7.49 19.12
CA ALA A 649 35.34 -6.20 19.38
C ALA A 649 36.50 -6.47 20.36
N ARG A 650 37.71 -6.31 19.86
CA ARG A 650 38.91 -6.15 20.68
C ARG A 650 39.08 -4.68 21.00
#